data_3e02f13c3561b66ac905e1248dcb46ca
#
_entry.id   3e02f13c3561b66ac905e1248dcb46ca
#
_cell.length_a   1.000
_cell.length_b   1.000
_cell.length_c   1.000
_cell.angle_alpha   90.00
_cell.angle_beta   90.00
_cell.angle_gamma   90.00
#
_symmetry.space_group_name_H-M   'P 1'
#
loop_
_entity.id
_entity.type
_entity.pdbx_description
1 polymer ?
#
loop_
_entity_poly.entity_id
_entity_poly.type
_entity_poly.pdbx_seq_one_letter_code
_entity_poly.pdbx_strand_id
1 'polypeptide(L)'
;MTGPLWRRIAIPAATLTALSLSVPAFADTGSYGTNDGGGFRNVLPPGQNGLDTLGQILAFRANGSFPKHWADQQPLYDGLLYASPTLTDSQVKDYYKDATFGVKKSNRESTVKPRKGVTIIRDKKFGVPRVYGKTRQDTMFGAGYASANDRLFLMDVLRHTGRAELASFLGGANLNADANQWSFAAYTDKDLKKMLKAPAQGSQKEWNALRDDVESYVDGINAYIKKAKKDGSLMPGEYTALGATLKPWKTTDVMATASLFGGIFGRGGGAEVTSAQIVRALEARFGVDQGRAIWSGFRAKNDPAAPTTVPGSFPYQLKNTFSTKGLALPDQGTTVTPATIIKGSTTASSLQGQSMGDALLQERLDGHHSNWEVIAANKSTNGRPVGVLGPQVGYYLPQVLMELELHGPGIDARGASFPGVSMYVQLGRGRDYAWSATSAGSDNVDTFAEVLCGGSKYKYRYKGKCLDMEKLVRKQSWKPNAADPTPAGKAKLVVYRTVHGLVNSYGTVNGKKVAYVTARTTYLHEADSIVGFMRFNQPDQMQTPKQFKKSASKIQFTFNWAYLNAKDTAYYLSGAYPKRAKGTSPDFPVLGTGKYDWQGFDAKNYTSDLLGFSKHPNTTNQSLMVSWNNKPAKDWAAADDQWGYGSFYRSDLIEDKLEAVIADGKKASLAQVVQAMEESATQDIRAAKVLPTLFAAMEASPQDAQVAAAVDKLMKWVSAGGHRRDLDKDGVYEHNDAIEIMDAWWPKLLTAQFQPALGEDVVNEIRSMINFGAVTANPSAPQFSDGWWTYSLQDLQRVLSGQPVPGGFPIAFCGNGEKVACAVTLQDSLKAALAVTPAQTYGFGACVSDPQPSCWNKNRARVTAGVTEPRAYPFQNRPTFQQAVSVEKDLK
;
A
#
# COMPACT_ATOMS: atom_id res chain seq x y z
N MET A 1 85.88 25.99 7.25
CA MET A 1 85.18 26.73 6.22
C MET A 1 83.68 26.22 6.18
N THR A 2 82.87 27.01 6.76
CA THR A 2 81.48 27.33 6.50
C THR A 2 80.57 26.18 6.05
N GLY A 3 79.73 25.72 6.96
CA GLY A 3 78.51 25.01 6.67
C GLY A 3 77.27 25.82 7.15
N PRO A 4 76.12 25.88 6.54
CA PRO A 4 75.05 26.80 6.87
C PRO A 4 74.10 26.26 7.92
N LEU A 5 73.65 27.21 8.74
CA LEU A 5 72.56 27.09 9.74
C LEU A 5 71.24 26.70 9.12
N TRP A 6 70.60 25.73 9.73
CA TRP A 6 69.14 25.46 9.52
C TRP A 6 68.36 26.14 10.65
N ARG A 7 67.55 27.16 10.28
CA ARG A 7 66.61 27.78 11.19
C ARG A 7 65.35 26.84 11.32
N ARG A 8 65.03 26.43 12.54
CA ARG A 8 63.79 25.76 12.91
C ARG A 8 62.69 26.83 12.94
N ILE A 9 61.73 26.70 12.06
CA ILE A 9 60.43 27.43 12.12
C ILE A 9 59.50 26.63 13.01
N ALA A 10 59.14 27.17 14.18
CA ALA A 10 58.10 26.60 15.04
C ALA A 10 56.74 26.95 14.45
N ILE A 11 55.95 25.91 14.08
CA ILE A 11 54.53 26.04 13.72
C ILE A 11 53.74 25.95 15.02
N PRO A 12 52.89 26.92 15.36
CA PRO A 12 52.03 26.79 16.54
C PRO A 12 50.99 25.69 16.28
N ALA A 13 50.91 24.71 17.15
CA ALA A 13 49.83 23.73 17.17
C ALA A 13 48.49 24.44 17.45
N ALA A 14 47.67 24.57 16.44
CA ALA A 14 46.28 24.96 16.59
C ALA A 14 45.55 23.78 17.25
N THR A 15 45.19 23.92 18.50
CA THR A 15 44.32 23.01 19.21
C THR A 15 42.92 23.11 18.54
N LEU A 16 42.60 22.13 17.72
CA LEU A 16 41.20 21.89 17.29
C LEU A 16 40.45 21.44 18.53
N THR A 17 39.76 22.36 19.19
CA THR A 17 38.68 22.05 20.11
C THR A 17 37.56 21.44 19.29
N ALA A 18 37.48 20.11 19.28
CA ALA A 18 36.28 19.40 18.86
C ALA A 18 35.17 19.84 19.79
N LEU A 19 34.31 20.73 19.31
CA LEU A 19 32.98 20.93 19.89
C LEU A 19 32.24 19.61 19.76
N SER A 20 32.37 18.73 20.76
CA SER A 20 31.43 17.68 21.01
C SER A 20 30.12 18.39 21.33
N LEU A 21 29.21 18.45 20.39
CA LEU A 21 27.79 18.67 20.64
C LEU A 21 27.38 17.57 21.61
N SER A 22 27.43 17.88 22.90
CA SER A 22 26.85 17.03 23.94
C SER A 22 25.36 17.00 23.68
N VAL A 23 24.89 15.90 23.10
CA VAL A 23 23.47 15.56 23.14
C VAL A 23 23.07 15.60 24.61
N PRO A 24 22.09 16.43 25.02
CA PRO A 24 21.71 16.52 26.41
C PRO A 24 21.41 15.15 26.96
N ALA A 25 22.03 14.82 28.08
CA ALA A 25 21.72 13.61 28.82
C ALA A 25 20.19 13.64 29.06
N PHE A 26 19.47 12.60 28.68
CA PHE A 26 18.00 12.47 28.82
C PHE A 26 17.56 12.47 30.31
N ALA A 27 17.85 13.53 31.02
CA ALA A 27 17.46 13.70 32.42
C ALA A 27 16.01 14.21 32.53
N ASP A 28 15.55 14.99 31.55
CA ASP A 28 14.16 15.46 31.47
C ASP A 28 13.50 15.06 30.15
N THR A 29 12.57 14.10 30.27
CA THR A 29 11.74 13.60 29.17
C THR A 29 10.49 14.46 29.00
N GLY A 30 10.57 15.76 29.28
CA GLY A 30 9.50 16.72 29.06
C GLY A 30 9.10 16.83 27.58
N SER A 31 7.96 17.45 27.32
CA SER A 31 7.52 17.72 25.94
C SER A 31 8.42 18.75 25.27
N TYR A 32 8.80 18.55 24.02
CA TYR A 32 9.61 19.48 23.22
C TYR A 32 9.20 19.44 21.73
N GLY A 33 9.70 20.38 20.92
CA GLY A 33 9.25 20.60 19.56
C GLY A 33 7.89 21.28 19.48
N THR A 34 7.32 21.35 18.30
CA THR A 34 6.03 22.02 18.05
C THR A 34 4.94 21.03 17.68
N ASN A 35 3.68 21.41 17.89
CA ASN A 35 2.53 20.65 17.42
C ASN A 35 2.22 20.94 15.93
N ASP A 36 2.83 21.97 15.35
CA ASP A 36 2.67 22.38 13.95
C ASP A 36 1.21 22.62 13.52
N GLY A 37 0.36 22.98 14.46
CA GLY A 37 -1.06 23.29 14.21
C GLY A 37 -1.97 22.07 13.97
N GLY A 38 -1.38 20.90 13.81
CA GLY A 38 -2.08 19.64 13.61
C GLY A 38 -1.47 18.52 14.45
N GLY A 39 -1.12 17.41 13.85
CA GLY A 39 -0.50 16.30 14.56
C GLY A 39 -0.76 14.95 13.93
N PHE A 40 -0.86 13.93 14.76
CA PHE A 40 -1.10 12.55 14.34
C PHE A 40 -2.50 12.06 14.69
N ARG A 41 -3.04 11.23 13.82
CA ARG A 41 -4.29 10.53 14.02
C ARG A 41 -4.18 9.08 13.56
N ASN A 42 -4.82 8.18 14.29
CA ASN A 42 -4.94 6.78 13.89
C ASN A 42 -6.38 6.31 14.17
N VAL A 43 -6.85 5.31 13.44
CA VAL A 43 -8.20 4.74 13.57
C VAL A 43 -8.37 4.02 14.90
N LEU A 44 -7.35 3.28 15.31
CA LEU A 44 -7.35 2.46 16.51
C LEU A 44 -6.27 2.92 17.50
N PRO A 45 -6.41 2.63 18.79
CA PRO A 45 -5.45 3.06 19.78
C PRO A 45 -4.05 2.53 19.47
N PRO A 46 -3.01 3.38 19.59
CA PRO A 46 -1.65 2.90 19.69
C PRO A 46 -1.46 2.21 21.05
N GLY A 47 -0.50 1.39 21.18
CA GLY A 47 -0.08 0.88 22.46
C GLY A 47 -0.98 -0.15 23.13
N GLN A 48 -2.04 -0.59 22.50
CA GLN A 48 -2.91 -1.66 22.96
C GLN A 48 -3.08 -2.70 21.88
N ASN A 49 -3.77 -3.80 22.19
CA ASN A 49 -4.28 -4.75 21.22
C ASN A 49 -3.26 -5.66 20.54
N GLY A 50 -3.71 -6.85 20.27
CA GLY A 50 -2.85 -7.96 20.01
C GLY A 50 -2.16 -8.38 21.31
N LEU A 51 -2.52 -7.74 22.40
CA LEU A 51 -2.12 -8.06 23.77
C LEU A 51 -3.29 -8.03 24.75
N ASP A 52 -4.49 -8.20 24.28
CA ASP A 52 -5.60 -8.36 25.20
C ASP A 52 -5.38 -9.63 26.00
N THR A 53 -5.11 -9.48 27.27
CA THR A 53 -4.88 -10.61 28.17
C THR A 53 -6.17 -11.39 28.35
N LEU A 54 -6.08 -12.64 28.76
CA LEU A 54 -7.28 -13.45 29.05
C LEU A 54 -8.23 -12.73 30.00
N GLY A 55 -7.69 -12.05 31.02
CA GLY A 55 -8.49 -11.28 31.99
C GLY A 55 -9.25 -10.13 31.33
N GLN A 56 -8.65 -9.40 30.40
CA GLN A 56 -9.31 -8.32 29.64
C GLN A 56 -10.38 -8.86 28.70
N ILE A 57 -10.12 -9.97 28.00
CA ILE A 57 -11.11 -10.63 27.14
C ILE A 57 -12.32 -11.10 27.96
N LEU A 58 -12.10 -11.71 29.13
CA LEU A 58 -13.16 -12.15 30.04
C LEU A 58 -13.95 -10.97 30.61
N ALA A 59 -13.31 -9.87 30.99
CA ALA A 59 -13.96 -8.66 31.46
C ALA A 59 -14.86 -8.05 30.34
N PHE A 60 -14.36 -7.97 29.10
CA PHE A 60 -15.18 -7.51 27.98
C PHE A 60 -16.43 -8.39 27.79
N ARG A 61 -16.28 -9.71 27.79
CA ARG A 61 -17.40 -10.64 27.65
C ARG A 61 -18.41 -10.58 28.78
N ALA A 62 -17.92 -10.32 30.02
CA ALA A 62 -18.77 -10.29 31.21
C ALA A 62 -19.57 -8.98 31.35
N ASN A 63 -18.99 -7.85 31.00
CA ASN A 63 -19.56 -6.53 31.29
C ASN A 63 -19.29 -5.45 30.23
N GLY A 64 -18.74 -5.79 29.05
CA GLY A 64 -18.44 -4.85 27.95
C GLY A 64 -17.24 -3.94 28.21
N SER A 65 -16.39 -4.21 29.20
CA SER A 65 -15.23 -3.37 29.52
C SER A 65 -14.14 -3.50 28.45
N PHE A 66 -13.82 -2.42 27.80
CA PHE A 66 -12.73 -2.39 26.81
C PHE A 66 -11.36 -2.23 27.46
N PRO A 67 -10.29 -2.75 26.84
CA PRO A 67 -8.94 -2.42 27.23
C PRO A 67 -8.69 -0.91 27.20
N LYS A 68 -7.77 -0.44 28.02
CA LYS A 68 -7.38 0.96 28.06
C LYS A 68 -6.88 1.43 26.70
N HIS A 69 -7.20 2.66 26.31
CA HIS A 69 -6.84 3.28 25.03
C HIS A 69 -7.47 2.64 23.79
N TRP A 70 -8.39 1.70 23.95
CA TRP A 70 -9.00 0.99 22.84
C TRP A 70 -9.83 1.89 21.93
N ALA A 71 -10.47 2.92 22.48
CA ALA A 71 -11.40 3.79 21.75
C ALA A 71 -10.95 5.25 21.62
N ASP A 72 -9.80 5.63 22.17
CA ASP A 72 -9.40 7.04 22.36
C ASP A 72 -9.33 7.85 21.06
N GLN A 73 -9.04 7.21 19.96
CA GLN A 73 -8.84 7.90 18.67
C GLN A 73 -10.07 7.87 17.78
N GLN A 74 -11.06 7.03 18.06
CA GLN A 74 -12.26 6.95 17.24
C GLN A 74 -13.02 8.28 17.17
N PRO A 75 -13.25 9.02 18.28
CA PRO A 75 -13.93 10.32 18.21
C PRO A 75 -13.20 11.34 17.34
N LEU A 76 -11.87 11.30 17.33
CA LEU A 76 -11.07 12.17 16.45
C LEU A 76 -11.29 11.83 14.98
N TYR A 77 -11.35 10.54 14.67
CA TYR A 77 -11.52 10.04 13.32
C TYR A 77 -12.94 10.30 12.80
N ASP A 78 -13.95 9.88 13.53
CA ASP A 78 -15.36 10.03 13.13
C ASP A 78 -15.80 11.50 13.17
N GLY A 79 -15.38 12.24 14.20
CA GLY A 79 -15.77 13.64 14.39
C GLY A 79 -15.31 14.56 13.27
N LEU A 80 -14.16 14.28 12.65
CA LEU A 80 -13.65 15.10 11.56
C LEU A 80 -14.54 15.05 10.31
N LEU A 81 -15.20 13.91 10.04
CA LEU A 81 -16.18 13.80 8.95
C LEU A 81 -17.26 14.88 9.03
N TYR A 82 -17.80 15.09 10.22
CA TYR A 82 -18.90 16.04 10.47
C TYR A 82 -18.41 17.48 10.59
N ALA A 83 -17.17 17.68 11.06
CA ALA A 83 -16.59 19.01 11.23
C ALA A 83 -15.98 19.56 9.93
N SER A 84 -15.60 18.71 9.00
CA SER A 84 -14.83 19.09 7.83
C SER A 84 -15.46 20.19 6.98
N PRO A 85 -16.79 20.27 6.74
CA PRO A 85 -17.35 21.32 5.89
C PRO A 85 -17.12 22.75 6.39
N THR A 86 -16.92 22.92 7.70
CA THR A 86 -16.73 24.23 8.34
C THR A 86 -15.46 24.34 9.18
N LEU A 87 -14.51 23.44 8.97
CA LEU A 87 -13.27 23.33 9.76
C LEU A 87 -12.43 24.60 9.66
N THR A 88 -12.00 25.12 10.78
CA THR A 88 -11.06 26.24 10.90
C THR A 88 -9.68 25.79 11.36
N ASP A 89 -8.62 26.60 11.11
CA ASP A 89 -7.27 26.28 11.56
C ASP A 89 -7.16 26.05 13.08
N SER A 90 -7.92 26.80 13.88
CA SER A 90 -7.94 26.61 15.33
C SER A 90 -8.58 25.30 15.79
N GLN A 91 -9.44 24.70 14.98
CA GLN A 91 -10.14 23.46 15.29
C GLN A 91 -9.38 22.21 14.81
N VAL A 92 -8.41 22.32 13.91
CA VAL A 92 -7.63 21.16 13.42
C VAL A 92 -7.07 20.34 14.58
N LYS A 93 -6.52 20.98 15.61
CA LYS A 93 -5.98 20.34 16.81
C LYS A 93 -6.98 19.49 17.61
N ASP A 94 -8.29 19.71 17.43
CA ASP A 94 -9.32 18.97 18.15
C ASP A 94 -9.54 17.56 17.56
N TYR A 95 -9.09 17.35 16.31
CA TYR A 95 -9.21 16.09 15.57
C TYR A 95 -7.89 15.35 15.36
N TYR A 96 -6.77 15.88 15.87
CA TYR A 96 -5.45 15.28 15.78
C TYR A 96 -4.77 15.22 17.15
N LYS A 97 -3.98 14.17 17.37
CA LYS A 97 -3.11 14.10 18.56
C LYS A 97 -2.00 15.13 18.43
N ASP A 98 -1.61 15.71 19.55
CA ASP A 98 -0.42 16.57 19.63
C ASP A 98 0.81 15.86 19.09
N ALA A 99 1.50 16.49 18.13
CA ALA A 99 2.68 15.96 17.44
C ALA A 99 4.00 16.31 18.13
N THR A 100 3.99 17.02 19.26
CA THR A 100 5.21 17.29 20.04
C THR A 100 5.85 16.02 20.52
N PHE A 101 7.19 16.04 20.67
CA PHE A 101 7.96 14.94 21.20
C PHE A 101 7.98 14.94 22.72
N GLY A 102 8.13 13.77 23.31
CA GLY A 102 8.17 13.59 24.75
C GLY A 102 6.80 13.79 25.43
N VAL A 103 6.79 13.73 26.74
CA VAL A 103 5.56 13.92 27.52
C VAL A 103 5.86 14.56 28.86
N LYS A 104 5.12 15.61 29.20
CA LYS A 104 5.20 16.28 30.52
C LYS A 104 4.97 15.27 31.63
N LYS A 105 5.70 15.41 32.75
CA LYS A 105 5.63 14.49 33.90
C LYS A 105 4.21 14.28 34.41
N SER A 106 3.40 15.32 34.44
CA SER A 106 1.97 15.26 34.84
C SER A 106 1.10 14.42 33.91
N ASN A 107 1.50 14.28 32.64
CA ASN A 107 0.76 13.56 31.60
C ASN A 107 1.26 12.13 31.37
N ARG A 108 2.21 11.67 32.17
CA ARG A 108 2.72 10.28 32.09
C ARG A 108 1.74 9.31 32.74
N GLU A 109 1.41 8.27 32.01
CA GLU A 109 0.66 7.14 32.52
C GLU A 109 1.57 6.12 33.20
N SER A 110 2.64 5.73 32.48
CA SER A 110 3.57 4.72 32.95
C SER A 110 5.01 5.04 32.52
N THR A 111 5.95 4.51 33.29
CA THR A 111 7.38 4.53 32.97
C THR A 111 7.97 3.15 33.24
N VAL A 112 8.45 2.50 32.18
CA VAL A 112 9.04 1.16 32.27
C VAL A 112 10.53 1.24 31.90
N LYS A 113 11.38 0.56 32.68
CA LYS A 113 12.81 0.44 32.44
C LYS A 113 13.17 -1.03 32.25
N PRO A 114 13.04 -1.58 31.02
CA PRO A 114 13.22 -3.02 30.80
C PRO A 114 14.68 -3.49 31.00
N ARG A 115 15.64 -2.59 30.80
CA ARG A 115 17.06 -2.77 31.15
C ARG A 115 17.72 -1.43 31.47
N LYS A 116 18.94 -1.46 31.99
CA LYS A 116 19.78 -0.26 32.18
C LYS A 116 20.01 0.43 30.81
N GLY A 117 19.83 1.73 30.76
CA GLY A 117 19.98 2.51 29.53
C GLY A 117 18.70 2.66 28.69
N VAL A 118 17.63 1.95 28.99
CA VAL A 118 16.35 2.04 28.26
C VAL A 118 15.25 2.54 29.18
N THR A 119 14.49 3.54 28.72
CA THR A 119 13.26 4.03 29.39
C THR A 119 12.16 4.12 28.36
N ILE A 120 10.98 3.57 28.67
CA ILE A 120 9.77 3.64 27.84
C ILE A 120 8.70 4.35 28.65
N ILE A 121 8.16 5.45 28.11
CA ILE A 121 7.14 6.28 28.76
C ILE A 121 5.88 6.27 27.90
N ARG A 122 4.70 6.16 28.53
CA ARG A 122 3.41 6.30 27.86
C ARG A 122 2.66 7.51 28.39
N ASP A 123 1.92 8.20 27.50
CA ASP A 123 1.03 9.29 27.92
C ASP A 123 -0.32 8.76 28.37
N LYS A 124 -1.00 9.55 29.22
CA LYS A 124 -2.31 9.20 29.79
C LYS A 124 -3.46 9.22 28.79
N LYS A 125 -3.32 10.00 27.70
CA LYS A 125 -4.43 10.24 26.78
C LYS A 125 -4.56 9.14 25.72
N PHE A 126 -3.43 8.66 25.20
CA PHE A 126 -3.42 7.72 24.06
C PHE A 126 -2.51 6.50 24.27
N GLY A 127 -1.72 6.45 25.34
CA GLY A 127 -0.81 5.35 25.61
C GLY A 127 0.34 5.17 24.63
N VAL A 128 0.67 6.16 23.80
CA VAL A 128 1.75 6.07 22.82
C VAL A 128 3.09 5.78 23.50
N PRO A 129 3.83 4.73 23.09
CA PRO A 129 5.14 4.43 23.67
C PRO A 129 6.20 5.39 23.15
N ARG A 130 6.94 6.02 24.06
CA ARG A 130 8.11 6.85 23.80
C ARG A 130 9.33 6.16 24.35
N VAL A 131 10.23 5.80 23.45
CA VAL A 131 11.43 5.02 23.74
C VAL A 131 12.64 5.93 23.86
N TYR A 132 13.34 5.89 24.98
CA TYR A 132 14.58 6.63 25.23
C TYR A 132 15.71 5.63 25.46
N GLY A 133 16.73 5.68 24.59
CA GLY A 133 17.93 4.86 24.67
C GLY A 133 19.18 5.68 24.93
N LYS A 134 20.04 5.26 25.88
CA LYS A 134 21.35 5.89 26.12
C LYS A 134 22.33 5.64 24.98
N THR A 135 22.20 4.51 24.30
CA THR A 135 22.93 4.14 23.10
C THR A 135 21.94 3.88 21.97
N ARG A 136 22.42 3.81 20.74
CA ARG A 136 21.59 3.40 19.59
C ARG A 136 20.99 2.02 19.81
N GLN A 137 21.78 1.06 20.28
CA GLN A 137 21.33 -0.30 20.60
C GLN A 137 20.28 -0.32 21.72
N ASP A 138 20.37 0.59 22.69
CA ASP A 138 19.32 0.74 23.72
C ASP A 138 18.00 1.24 23.13
N THR A 139 18.06 2.18 22.15
CA THR A 139 16.87 2.66 21.47
C THR A 139 16.19 1.52 20.67
N MET A 140 16.96 0.74 19.93
CA MET A 140 16.44 -0.39 19.16
C MET A 140 15.89 -1.50 20.06
N PHE A 141 16.57 -1.81 21.14
CA PHE A 141 16.04 -2.73 22.17
C PHE A 141 14.69 -2.23 22.72
N GLY A 142 14.61 -0.95 23.06
CA GLY A 142 13.39 -0.33 23.57
C GLY A 142 12.25 -0.39 22.54
N ALA A 143 12.53 -0.16 21.26
CA ALA A 143 11.57 -0.30 20.17
C ALA A 143 11.03 -1.73 20.07
N GLY A 144 11.90 -2.74 20.11
CA GLY A 144 11.51 -4.15 20.10
C GLY A 144 10.67 -4.54 21.31
N TYR A 145 11.06 -4.08 22.49
CA TYR A 145 10.31 -4.33 23.73
C TYR A 145 8.91 -3.68 23.69
N ALA A 146 8.81 -2.42 23.25
CA ALA A 146 7.54 -1.71 23.13
C ALA A 146 6.62 -2.37 22.10
N SER A 147 7.16 -2.77 20.95
CA SER A 147 6.40 -3.46 19.90
C SER A 147 5.82 -4.79 20.38
N ALA A 148 6.63 -5.58 21.10
CA ALA A 148 6.15 -6.83 21.67
C ALA A 148 5.15 -6.58 22.80
N ASN A 149 5.31 -5.52 23.60
CA ASN A 149 4.32 -5.14 24.60
C ASN A 149 2.96 -4.80 23.98
N ASP A 150 2.93 -4.23 22.78
CA ASP A 150 1.70 -3.73 22.16
C ASP A 150 1.09 -4.66 21.11
N ARG A 151 1.90 -5.52 20.48
CA ARG A 151 1.47 -6.27 19.27
C ARG A 151 2.03 -7.70 19.19
N LEU A 152 2.40 -8.34 20.31
CA LEU A 152 3.13 -9.61 20.27
C LEU A 152 2.43 -10.68 19.45
N PHE A 153 1.13 -10.89 19.65
CA PHE A 153 0.39 -11.92 18.91
C PHE A 153 0.30 -11.56 17.40
N LEU A 154 -0.03 -10.31 17.09
CA LEU A 154 -0.03 -9.82 15.72
C LEU A 154 1.35 -9.98 15.06
N MET A 155 2.43 -9.65 15.75
CA MET A 155 3.79 -9.86 15.26
C MET A 155 4.06 -11.34 14.93
N ASP A 156 3.56 -12.25 15.76
CA ASP A 156 3.68 -13.70 15.49
C ASP A 156 2.84 -14.13 14.27
N VAL A 157 1.64 -13.60 14.10
CA VAL A 157 0.84 -13.79 12.87
C VAL A 157 1.63 -13.30 11.65
N LEU A 158 2.19 -12.08 11.70
CA LEU A 158 2.93 -11.49 10.59
C LEU A 158 4.19 -12.30 10.22
N ARG A 159 5.00 -12.72 11.21
CA ARG A 159 6.17 -13.55 10.90
C ARG A 159 5.82 -14.92 10.33
N HIS A 160 4.76 -15.57 10.83
CA HIS A 160 4.32 -16.87 10.30
C HIS A 160 3.72 -16.71 8.90
N THR A 161 2.99 -15.61 8.62
CA THR A 161 2.55 -15.26 7.26
C THR A 161 3.75 -15.07 6.33
N GLY A 162 4.72 -14.24 6.70
CA GLY A 162 5.93 -13.99 5.90
C GLY A 162 6.78 -15.23 5.64
N ARG A 163 6.72 -16.22 6.53
CA ARG A 163 7.40 -17.52 6.41
C ARG A 163 6.57 -18.59 5.69
N ALA A 164 5.30 -18.29 5.35
CA ALA A 164 4.34 -19.31 4.90
C ALA A 164 4.22 -20.48 5.89
N GLU A 165 3.98 -20.18 7.16
CA GLU A 165 3.84 -21.12 8.29
C GLU A 165 2.56 -20.87 9.10
N LEU A 166 1.59 -20.12 8.53
CA LEU A 166 0.39 -19.68 9.22
C LEU A 166 -0.53 -20.86 9.58
N ALA A 167 -0.68 -21.85 8.67
CA ALA A 167 -1.46 -23.06 8.93
C ALA A 167 -0.92 -23.84 10.14
N SER A 168 0.40 -23.90 10.30
CA SER A 168 1.04 -24.53 11.44
C SER A 168 0.90 -23.75 12.75
N PHE A 169 0.51 -22.48 12.69
CA PHE A 169 0.36 -21.59 13.84
C PHE A 169 -1.11 -21.36 14.21
N LEU A 170 -1.99 -21.08 13.23
CA LEU A 170 -3.40 -20.73 13.46
C LEU A 170 -4.40 -21.84 13.09
N GLY A 171 -3.98 -22.86 12.35
CA GLY A 171 -4.86 -23.96 11.91
C GLY A 171 -4.92 -24.11 10.38
N GLY A 172 -5.49 -25.25 9.94
CA GLY A 172 -5.46 -25.71 8.54
C GLY A 172 -6.20 -24.83 7.54
N ALA A 173 -7.18 -24.06 7.97
CA ALA A 173 -7.90 -23.10 7.13
C ALA A 173 -6.98 -22.04 6.48
N ASN A 174 -5.79 -21.84 7.05
CA ASN A 174 -4.79 -20.88 6.55
C ASN A 174 -3.83 -21.48 5.48
N LEU A 175 -4.03 -22.70 5.05
CA LEU A 175 -3.11 -23.36 4.12
C LEU A 175 -3.01 -22.65 2.75
N ASN A 176 -4.10 -22.09 2.26
CA ASN A 176 -4.11 -21.32 1.01
C ASN A 176 -3.33 -20.00 1.12
N ALA A 177 -3.44 -19.30 2.25
CA ALA A 177 -2.62 -18.12 2.54
C ALA A 177 -1.12 -18.45 2.51
N ASP A 178 -0.74 -19.56 3.16
CA ASP A 178 0.64 -20.05 3.12
C ASP A 178 1.09 -20.41 1.71
N ALA A 179 0.23 -21.04 0.89
CA ALA A 179 0.54 -21.36 -0.49
C ALA A 179 0.73 -20.09 -1.34
N ASN A 180 -0.12 -19.07 -1.17
CA ASN A 180 0.00 -17.78 -1.83
C ASN A 180 1.33 -17.09 -1.45
N GLN A 181 1.66 -17.07 -0.16
CA GLN A 181 2.92 -16.46 0.29
C GLN A 181 4.13 -17.28 -0.20
N TRP A 182 4.07 -18.62 -0.21
CA TRP A 182 5.16 -19.46 -0.67
C TRP A 182 5.39 -19.36 -2.19
N SER A 183 4.32 -19.14 -2.97
CA SER A 183 4.44 -18.88 -4.41
C SER A 183 5.12 -17.55 -4.72
N PHE A 184 5.02 -16.57 -3.82
CA PHE A 184 5.56 -15.22 -3.99
C PHE A 184 6.97 -15.04 -3.40
N ALA A 185 7.23 -15.61 -2.20
CA ALA A 185 8.46 -15.42 -1.44
C ALA A 185 8.88 -16.72 -0.73
N ALA A 186 9.26 -17.73 -1.55
CA ALA A 186 9.73 -19.03 -1.04
C ALA A 186 11.14 -18.92 -0.45
N TYR A 187 11.30 -18.18 0.65
CA TYR A 187 12.58 -18.00 1.31
C TYR A 187 12.86 -19.08 2.34
N THR A 188 13.99 -19.74 2.17
CA THR A 188 14.55 -20.63 3.19
C THR A 188 15.23 -19.80 4.30
N ASP A 189 15.52 -20.41 5.47
CA ASP A 189 16.31 -19.73 6.51
C ASP A 189 17.70 -19.32 6.01
N LYS A 190 18.26 -20.06 5.04
CA LYS A 190 19.51 -19.68 4.39
C LYS A 190 19.38 -18.41 3.56
N ASP A 191 18.29 -18.29 2.79
CA ASP A 191 18.00 -17.10 2.01
C ASP A 191 17.82 -15.87 2.92
N LEU A 192 16.99 -15.97 3.97
CA LEU A 192 16.76 -14.91 4.94
C LEU A 192 18.04 -14.46 5.67
N LYS A 193 18.92 -15.41 6.02
CA LYS A 193 20.25 -15.09 6.60
C LYS A 193 21.16 -14.40 5.59
N LYS A 194 21.08 -14.77 4.30
CA LYS A 194 21.89 -14.14 3.25
C LYS A 194 21.55 -12.67 3.08
N MET A 195 20.28 -12.30 3.19
CA MET A 195 19.82 -10.91 3.07
C MET A 195 20.48 -9.95 4.08
N LEU A 196 20.91 -10.44 5.25
CA LEU A 196 21.60 -9.63 6.27
C LEU A 196 23.14 -9.63 6.13
N LYS A 197 23.72 -10.38 5.19
CA LYS A 197 25.17 -10.53 5.10
C LYS A 197 25.86 -9.55 4.18
N ALA A 198 25.20 -9.12 3.11
CA ALA A 198 25.82 -8.32 2.07
C ALA A 198 25.21 -6.92 2.00
N PRO A 199 26.04 -5.85 2.01
CA PRO A 199 25.54 -4.48 1.84
C PRO A 199 25.27 -4.25 0.35
N ALA A 200 24.01 -4.35 -0.07
CA ALA A 200 23.64 -3.98 -1.42
C ALA A 200 23.40 -2.47 -1.54
N GLN A 201 23.01 -1.81 -0.43
CA GLN A 201 22.77 -0.37 -0.37
C GLN A 201 23.47 0.26 0.84
N GLY A 202 23.88 1.54 0.69
CA GLY A 202 24.60 2.26 1.74
C GLY A 202 26.09 1.89 1.85
N SER A 203 26.74 2.42 2.87
CA SER A 203 28.14 2.12 3.21
C SER A 203 28.24 0.89 4.10
N GLN A 204 29.41 0.28 4.18
CA GLN A 204 29.69 -0.83 5.10
C GLN A 204 29.41 -0.45 6.57
N LYS A 205 29.67 0.82 6.95
CA LYS A 205 29.40 1.35 8.29
C LYS A 205 27.89 1.35 8.59
N GLU A 206 27.09 1.83 7.63
CA GLU A 206 25.62 1.82 7.76
C GLU A 206 25.08 0.40 7.85
N TRP A 207 25.61 -0.51 7.06
CA TRP A 207 25.18 -1.90 7.08
C TRP A 207 25.53 -2.62 8.39
N ASN A 208 26.71 -2.35 8.96
CA ASN A 208 27.08 -2.86 10.27
C ASN A 208 26.12 -2.32 11.36
N ALA A 209 25.85 -1.01 11.35
CA ALA A 209 24.90 -0.40 12.28
C ALA A 209 23.51 -1.01 12.13
N LEU A 210 23.06 -1.26 10.91
CA LEU A 210 21.76 -1.90 10.63
C LEU A 210 21.66 -3.30 11.24
N ARG A 211 22.70 -4.12 11.11
CA ARG A 211 22.70 -5.47 11.69
C ARG A 211 22.63 -5.42 13.21
N ASP A 212 23.41 -4.55 13.83
CA ASP A 212 23.40 -4.34 15.29
C ASP A 212 22.01 -3.84 15.75
N ASP A 213 21.36 -2.98 14.95
CA ASP A 213 20.01 -2.48 15.21
C ASP A 213 18.96 -3.62 15.17
N VAL A 214 19.01 -4.47 14.13
CA VAL A 214 18.10 -5.63 13.99
C VAL A 214 18.31 -6.62 15.15
N GLU A 215 19.56 -6.91 15.52
CA GLU A 215 19.86 -7.79 16.66
C GLU A 215 19.32 -7.21 17.96
N SER A 216 19.58 -5.93 18.23
CA SER A 216 19.10 -5.23 19.44
C SER A 216 17.58 -5.17 19.49
N TYR A 217 16.90 -4.96 18.36
CA TYR A 217 15.45 -4.98 18.25
C TYR A 217 14.88 -6.36 18.62
N VAL A 218 15.47 -7.43 18.08
CA VAL A 218 15.08 -8.82 18.40
C VAL A 218 15.33 -9.15 19.88
N ASP A 219 16.42 -8.66 20.47
CA ASP A 219 16.69 -8.82 21.89
C ASP A 219 15.62 -8.14 22.75
N GLY A 220 15.12 -6.97 22.35
CA GLY A 220 14.03 -6.28 22.99
C GLY A 220 12.72 -7.09 22.97
N ILE A 221 12.35 -7.64 21.81
CA ILE A 221 11.20 -8.53 21.66
C ILE A 221 11.35 -9.74 22.59
N ASN A 222 12.49 -10.41 22.57
CA ASN A 222 12.75 -11.60 23.36
C ASN A 222 12.78 -11.31 24.87
N ALA A 223 13.22 -10.14 25.28
CA ALA A 223 13.14 -9.70 26.66
C ALA A 223 11.69 -9.59 27.15
N TYR A 224 10.79 -9.02 26.33
CA TYR A 224 9.37 -9.00 26.64
C TYR A 224 8.76 -10.43 26.67
N ILE A 225 9.06 -11.25 25.68
CA ILE A 225 8.62 -12.66 25.65
C ILE A 225 9.03 -13.41 26.93
N LYS A 226 10.27 -13.22 27.37
CA LYS A 226 10.77 -13.84 28.62
C LYS A 226 10.00 -13.35 29.84
N LYS A 227 9.63 -12.06 29.88
CA LYS A 227 8.82 -11.48 30.95
C LYS A 227 7.40 -12.05 30.93
N ALA A 228 6.73 -12.05 29.78
CA ALA A 228 5.37 -12.56 29.62
C ALA A 228 5.25 -14.05 29.96
N LYS A 229 6.29 -14.86 29.66
CA LYS A 229 6.34 -16.27 30.08
C LYS A 229 6.46 -16.47 31.59
N LYS A 230 7.01 -15.50 32.33
CA LYS A 230 7.10 -15.56 33.78
C LYS A 230 5.86 -15.00 34.46
N ASP A 231 5.23 -14.01 33.85
CA ASP A 231 4.05 -13.31 34.33
C ASP A 231 2.92 -13.48 33.31
N GLY A 232 2.07 -14.48 33.52
CA GLY A 232 0.97 -14.80 32.61
C GLY A 232 -0.04 -13.66 32.42
N SER A 233 -0.07 -12.67 33.35
CA SER A 233 -0.91 -11.47 33.18
C SER A 233 -0.46 -10.57 32.02
N LEU A 234 0.74 -10.77 31.49
CA LEU A 234 1.31 -10.07 30.36
C LEU A 234 1.22 -10.88 29.05
N MET A 235 0.67 -12.10 29.12
CA MET A 235 0.56 -12.99 27.98
C MET A 235 -0.70 -12.64 27.18
N PRO A 236 -0.61 -12.46 25.85
CA PRO A 236 -1.81 -12.37 25.01
C PRO A 236 -2.72 -13.58 25.18
N GLY A 237 -4.01 -13.35 25.36
CA GLY A 237 -5.00 -14.40 25.63
C GLY A 237 -5.15 -15.39 24.47
N GLU A 238 -4.80 -14.97 23.26
CA GLU A 238 -4.85 -15.77 22.04
C GLU A 238 -3.93 -17.01 22.11
N TYR A 239 -2.76 -16.90 22.73
CA TYR A 239 -1.88 -18.07 22.88
C TYR A 239 -2.54 -19.18 23.68
N THR A 240 -3.28 -18.81 24.73
CA THR A 240 -4.05 -19.78 25.53
C THR A 240 -5.22 -20.34 24.74
N ALA A 241 -5.99 -19.48 24.06
CA ALA A 241 -7.16 -19.87 23.28
C ALA A 241 -6.81 -20.82 22.11
N LEU A 242 -5.66 -20.59 21.46
CA LEU A 242 -5.19 -21.40 20.33
C LEU A 242 -4.35 -22.62 20.77
N GLY A 243 -3.96 -22.74 22.03
CA GLY A 243 -2.96 -23.69 22.47
C GLY A 243 -1.60 -23.50 21.78
N ALA A 244 -1.32 -22.29 21.33
CA ALA A 244 -0.13 -21.97 20.57
C ALA A 244 1.09 -21.72 21.48
N THR A 245 2.28 -22.12 21.00
CA THR A 245 3.52 -21.93 21.74
C THR A 245 4.23 -20.67 21.31
N LEU A 246 4.39 -19.71 22.21
CA LEU A 246 5.18 -18.51 22.00
C LEU A 246 6.68 -18.86 21.89
N LYS A 247 7.26 -18.64 20.72
CA LYS A 247 8.68 -18.90 20.43
C LYS A 247 9.49 -17.61 20.40
N PRO A 248 10.78 -17.66 20.79
CA PRO A 248 11.67 -16.51 20.62
C PRO A 248 11.76 -16.08 19.14
N TRP A 249 11.94 -14.78 18.93
CA TRP A 249 12.18 -14.19 17.62
C TRP A 249 13.65 -14.32 17.23
N LYS A 250 13.89 -14.36 15.91
CA LYS A 250 15.23 -14.35 15.28
C LYS A 250 15.30 -13.17 14.30
N THR A 251 16.50 -12.76 13.95
CA THR A 251 16.70 -11.72 12.92
C THR A 251 16.09 -12.11 11.58
N THR A 252 16.04 -13.41 11.27
CA THR A 252 15.36 -13.93 10.08
C THR A 252 13.83 -13.76 10.12
N ASP A 253 13.21 -13.60 11.29
CA ASP A 253 11.78 -13.31 11.42
C ASP A 253 11.49 -11.87 11.01
N VAL A 254 12.38 -10.94 11.38
CA VAL A 254 12.33 -9.54 10.93
C VAL A 254 12.43 -9.48 9.40
N MET A 255 13.34 -10.25 8.79
CA MET A 255 13.48 -10.31 7.33
C MET A 255 12.25 -10.89 6.64
N ALA A 256 11.66 -11.94 7.18
CA ALA A 256 10.43 -12.53 6.64
C ALA A 256 9.25 -11.54 6.71
N THR A 257 9.14 -10.79 7.82
CA THR A 257 8.12 -9.76 8.00
C THR A 257 8.35 -8.56 7.07
N ALA A 258 9.59 -8.12 6.90
CA ALA A 258 9.95 -7.06 5.94
C ALA A 258 9.62 -7.46 4.49
N SER A 259 9.91 -8.71 4.13
CA SER A 259 9.57 -9.26 2.80
C SER A 259 8.06 -9.35 2.58
N LEU A 260 7.28 -9.64 3.62
CA LEU A 260 5.81 -9.65 3.56
C LEU A 260 5.30 -8.25 3.20
N PHE A 261 5.67 -7.23 3.97
CA PHE A 261 5.20 -5.85 3.74
C PHE A 261 5.71 -5.27 2.44
N GLY A 262 6.97 -5.49 2.10
CA GLY A 262 7.53 -5.06 0.81
C GLY A 262 6.83 -5.71 -0.38
N GLY A 263 6.42 -6.96 -0.24
CA GLY A 263 5.65 -7.69 -1.25
C GLY A 263 4.18 -7.26 -1.37
N ILE A 264 3.61 -6.67 -0.33
CA ILE A 264 2.23 -6.13 -0.35
C ILE A 264 2.23 -4.71 -0.92
N PHE A 265 3.03 -3.81 -0.36
CA PHE A 265 2.90 -2.37 -0.60
C PHE A 265 3.96 -1.79 -1.55
N GLY A 266 5.05 -2.51 -1.82
CA GLY A 266 6.25 -1.97 -2.47
C GLY A 266 6.64 -2.63 -3.79
N ARG A 267 5.71 -3.23 -4.52
CA ARG A 267 5.95 -3.82 -5.85
C ARG A 267 5.00 -3.22 -6.90
N GLY A 268 5.30 -3.44 -8.17
CA GLY A 268 4.43 -3.23 -9.33
C GLY A 268 4.86 -4.13 -10.48
N GLY A 269 3.92 -4.56 -11.31
CA GLY A 269 4.13 -5.48 -12.41
C GLY A 269 3.95 -6.96 -12.06
N GLY A 270 4.17 -7.83 -13.04
CA GLY A 270 4.06 -9.29 -12.92
C GLY A 270 2.73 -9.86 -13.42
N ALA A 271 1.93 -9.08 -14.14
CA ALA A 271 0.69 -9.52 -14.78
C ALA A 271 0.83 -9.79 -16.29
N GLU A 272 2.05 -9.89 -16.80
CA GLU A 272 2.35 -10.00 -18.23
C GLU A 272 1.71 -11.25 -18.86
N VAL A 273 1.57 -12.35 -18.12
CA VAL A 273 0.90 -13.57 -18.65
C VAL A 273 -0.60 -13.32 -18.81
N THR A 274 -1.25 -12.71 -17.84
CA THR A 274 -2.67 -12.35 -17.92
C THR A 274 -2.90 -11.33 -19.01
N SER A 275 -2.08 -10.29 -19.08
CA SER A 275 -2.07 -9.31 -20.19
C SER A 275 -1.93 -9.98 -21.55
N ALA A 276 -1.05 -10.99 -21.66
CA ALA A 276 -0.86 -11.77 -22.88
C ALA A 276 -2.10 -12.60 -23.26
N GLN A 277 -2.79 -13.19 -22.29
CA GLN A 277 -4.04 -13.92 -22.54
C GLN A 277 -5.14 -12.99 -23.05
N ILE A 278 -5.31 -11.83 -22.41
CA ILE A 278 -6.30 -10.81 -22.83
C ILE A 278 -6.01 -10.33 -24.27
N VAL A 279 -4.76 -10.01 -24.59
CA VAL A 279 -4.44 -9.57 -25.96
C VAL A 279 -4.72 -10.69 -26.98
N ARG A 280 -4.46 -11.97 -26.63
CA ARG A 280 -4.79 -13.10 -27.49
C ARG A 280 -6.29 -13.27 -27.72
N ALA A 281 -7.10 -13.09 -26.67
CA ALA A 281 -8.56 -13.13 -26.80
C ALA A 281 -9.09 -12.00 -27.69
N LEU A 282 -8.56 -10.80 -27.52
CA LEU A 282 -8.89 -9.65 -28.38
C LEU A 282 -8.40 -9.82 -29.83
N GLU A 283 -7.20 -10.34 -30.05
CA GLU A 283 -6.69 -10.67 -31.40
C GLU A 283 -7.56 -11.70 -32.11
N ALA A 284 -8.05 -12.72 -31.39
CA ALA A 284 -8.95 -13.74 -31.94
C ALA A 284 -10.30 -13.14 -32.36
N ARG A 285 -10.83 -12.17 -31.60
CA ARG A 285 -12.15 -11.58 -31.85
C ARG A 285 -12.15 -10.47 -32.89
N PHE A 286 -11.14 -9.62 -32.89
CA PHE A 286 -11.10 -8.39 -33.69
C PHE A 286 -9.99 -8.40 -34.77
N GLY A 287 -9.18 -9.45 -34.87
CA GLY A 287 -7.95 -9.47 -35.64
C GLY A 287 -6.79 -8.78 -34.91
N VAL A 288 -5.58 -9.00 -35.40
CA VAL A 288 -4.34 -8.63 -34.70
C VAL A 288 -4.26 -7.13 -34.42
N ASP A 289 -4.46 -6.30 -35.44
CA ASP A 289 -4.24 -4.85 -35.29
C ASP A 289 -5.31 -4.19 -34.42
N GLN A 290 -6.58 -4.50 -34.66
CA GLN A 290 -7.69 -3.92 -33.89
C GLN A 290 -7.72 -4.46 -32.46
N GLY A 291 -7.47 -5.77 -32.27
CA GLY A 291 -7.38 -6.36 -30.93
C GLY A 291 -6.29 -5.75 -30.06
N ARG A 292 -5.09 -5.51 -30.64
CA ARG A 292 -3.99 -4.81 -29.95
C ARG A 292 -4.32 -3.35 -29.65
N ALA A 293 -5.00 -2.67 -30.54
CA ALA A 293 -5.43 -1.29 -30.32
C ALA A 293 -6.48 -1.19 -29.20
N ILE A 294 -7.45 -2.11 -29.16
CA ILE A 294 -8.44 -2.20 -28.06
C ILE A 294 -7.73 -2.51 -26.73
N TRP A 295 -6.83 -3.50 -26.71
CA TRP A 295 -6.03 -3.81 -25.53
C TRP A 295 -5.26 -2.58 -25.03
N SER A 296 -4.67 -1.80 -25.94
CA SER A 296 -3.91 -0.59 -25.60
C SER A 296 -4.78 0.48 -24.94
N GLY A 297 -6.05 0.61 -25.35
CA GLY A 297 -7.02 1.50 -24.71
C GLY A 297 -7.35 1.08 -23.28
N PHE A 298 -7.60 -0.21 -23.01
CA PHE A 298 -7.80 -0.72 -21.65
C PHE A 298 -6.52 -0.63 -20.82
N ARG A 299 -5.36 -0.93 -21.39
CA ARG A 299 -4.08 -0.90 -20.70
C ARG A 299 -3.68 0.52 -20.25
N ALA A 300 -4.10 1.55 -20.98
CA ALA A 300 -3.86 2.96 -20.70
C ALA A 300 -2.43 3.26 -20.19
N LYS A 301 -1.43 2.61 -20.80
CA LYS A 301 -0.03 2.57 -20.34
C LYS A 301 0.59 3.95 -20.09
N ASN A 302 0.26 4.92 -20.92
CA ASN A 302 0.76 6.29 -20.85
C ASN A 302 -0.30 7.27 -21.37
N ASP A 303 -1.50 7.24 -20.81
CA ASP A 303 -2.55 8.19 -21.13
C ASP A 303 -2.01 9.62 -20.91
N PRO A 304 -2.03 10.51 -21.93
CA PRO A 304 -1.52 11.87 -21.79
C PRO A 304 -2.39 12.76 -20.89
N ALA A 305 -3.66 12.39 -20.69
CA ALA A 305 -4.59 13.09 -19.81
C ALA A 305 -4.58 12.55 -18.38
N ALA A 306 -3.82 11.49 -18.09
CA ALA A 306 -3.76 10.92 -16.73
C ALA A 306 -3.18 11.93 -15.73
N PRO A 307 -3.80 12.12 -14.54
CA PRO A 307 -3.28 12.98 -13.50
C PRO A 307 -1.92 12.48 -13.00
N THR A 308 -0.98 13.41 -12.81
CA THR A 308 0.40 13.08 -12.41
C THR A 308 0.83 13.87 -11.19
N THR A 309 1.51 13.21 -10.25
CA THR A 309 2.04 13.87 -9.04
C THR A 309 3.05 14.97 -9.38
N VAL A 310 3.90 14.76 -10.40
CA VAL A 310 4.84 15.79 -10.89
C VAL A 310 4.66 16.03 -12.40
N PRO A 311 4.72 17.28 -12.85
CA PRO A 311 4.48 17.65 -14.25
C PRO A 311 5.66 17.33 -15.18
N GLY A 312 6.83 17.03 -14.62
CA GLY A 312 8.04 16.74 -15.39
C GLY A 312 7.97 15.44 -16.18
N SER A 313 8.62 15.39 -17.35
CA SER A 313 8.74 14.16 -18.15
C SER A 313 9.87 13.28 -17.64
N PHE A 314 9.55 12.00 -17.36
CA PHE A 314 10.49 10.99 -16.91
C PHE A 314 10.30 9.70 -17.73
N PRO A 315 10.87 9.62 -18.96
CA PRO A 315 10.61 8.49 -19.86
C PRO A 315 11.05 7.15 -19.28
N TYR A 316 10.07 6.26 -19.06
CA TYR A 316 10.29 4.90 -18.60
C TYR A 316 9.31 3.95 -19.29
N GLN A 317 9.80 2.88 -19.94
CA GLN A 317 9.05 1.78 -20.57
C GLN A 317 8.00 2.17 -21.63
N LEU A 318 8.15 3.28 -22.31
CA LEU A 318 7.17 3.78 -23.28
C LEU A 318 7.13 3.00 -24.58
N LYS A 319 8.22 2.29 -24.93
CA LYS A 319 8.43 1.70 -26.26
C LYS A 319 8.37 0.18 -26.20
N ASN A 320 8.25 -0.42 -27.39
CA ASN A 320 8.40 -1.86 -27.64
C ASN A 320 7.29 -2.75 -27.06
N THR A 321 6.11 -2.23 -26.75
CA THR A 321 4.99 -3.02 -26.23
C THR A 321 4.75 -4.31 -27.01
N PHE A 322 4.63 -4.22 -28.34
CA PHE A 322 4.43 -5.38 -29.21
C PHE A 322 5.71 -5.83 -29.95
N SER A 323 6.89 -5.57 -29.38
CA SER A 323 8.14 -6.06 -29.94
C SER A 323 8.15 -7.59 -29.99
N THR A 324 8.52 -8.15 -31.12
CA THR A 324 8.67 -9.60 -31.28
C THR A 324 9.97 -10.16 -30.70
N LYS A 325 10.86 -9.27 -30.23
CA LYS A 325 12.19 -9.65 -29.74
C LYS A 325 12.11 -10.39 -28.39
N GLY A 326 12.26 -11.69 -28.44
CA GLY A 326 12.17 -12.55 -27.26
C GLY A 326 10.76 -12.72 -26.71
N LEU A 327 9.75 -12.22 -27.42
CA LEU A 327 8.35 -12.28 -27.00
C LEU A 327 7.89 -13.73 -26.75
N ALA A 328 7.24 -13.95 -25.63
CA ALA A 328 6.81 -15.28 -25.18
C ALA A 328 5.31 -15.33 -24.83
N LEU A 329 4.48 -14.82 -25.76
CA LEU A 329 3.03 -14.94 -25.62
C LEU A 329 2.60 -16.43 -25.62
N PRO A 330 1.63 -16.83 -24.79
CA PRO A 330 1.01 -18.14 -24.88
C PRO A 330 0.49 -18.41 -26.30
N ASP A 331 0.61 -19.67 -26.75
CA ASP A 331 0.06 -20.05 -28.05
C ASP A 331 -1.46 -19.90 -28.04
N GLN A 332 -2.03 -19.46 -29.16
CA GLN A 332 -3.49 -19.29 -29.31
C GLN A 332 -4.23 -20.59 -29.03
N GLY A 333 -5.31 -20.50 -28.25
CA GLY A 333 -6.13 -21.67 -27.89
C GLY A 333 -5.49 -22.64 -26.88
N THR A 334 -4.32 -22.29 -26.30
CA THR A 334 -3.69 -23.12 -25.25
C THR A 334 -3.97 -22.53 -23.86
N THR A 335 -4.08 -23.43 -22.88
CA THR A 335 -4.32 -23.03 -21.48
C THR A 335 -3.00 -22.82 -20.75
N VAL A 336 -2.89 -21.70 -20.06
CA VAL A 336 -1.84 -21.46 -19.05
C VAL A 336 -2.29 -22.11 -17.74
N THR A 337 -1.54 -23.09 -17.26
CA THR A 337 -1.89 -23.85 -16.06
C THR A 337 -1.09 -23.38 -14.87
N PRO A 338 -1.71 -22.91 -13.78
CA PRO A 338 -1.02 -22.53 -12.55
C PRO A 338 -0.17 -23.69 -12.00
N ALA A 339 0.94 -23.37 -11.39
CA ALA A 339 1.78 -24.36 -10.71
C ALA A 339 1.08 -24.86 -9.45
N THR A 340 0.98 -26.18 -9.30
CA THR A 340 0.38 -26.78 -8.10
C THR A 340 1.35 -26.66 -6.93
N ILE A 341 1.00 -25.80 -5.95
CA ILE A 341 1.82 -25.50 -4.78
C ILE A 341 1.57 -26.50 -3.65
N ILE A 342 0.31 -26.77 -3.32
CA ILE A 342 -0.06 -27.67 -2.22
C ILE A 342 0.04 -29.12 -2.67
N LYS A 343 0.76 -29.96 -1.90
CA LYS A 343 0.88 -31.42 -2.14
C LYS A 343 0.62 -32.19 -0.87
N GLY A 344 -0.14 -33.27 -1.01
CA GLY A 344 -0.38 -34.27 0.08
C GLY A 344 -1.21 -33.69 1.23
N SER A 345 -2.19 -32.82 0.95
CA SER A 345 -3.20 -32.43 1.93
C SER A 345 -4.21 -33.58 2.11
N THR A 346 -4.45 -33.96 3.36
CA THR A 346 -5.43 -34.98 3.70
C THR A 346 -6.86 -34.46 3.84
N THR A 347 -7.02 -33.13 3.91
CA THR A 347 -8.30 -32.43 3.96
C THR A 347 -8.14 -31.01 3.40
N ALA A 348 -8.40 -30.85 2.12
CA ALA A 348 -8.66 -29.53 1.57
C ALA A 348 -10.10 -29.17 1.94
N SER A 349 -10.32 -28.58 3.10
CA SER A 349 -11.58 -27.93 3.36
C SER A 349 -11.60 -26.65 2.53
N SER A 350 -12.67 -26.42 1.80
CA SER A 350 -13.02 -25.19 1.09
C SER A 350 -13.36 -24.05 2.06
N LEU A 351 -12.99 -24.15 3.33
CA LEU A 351 -13.11 -23.09 4.31
C LEU A 351 -12.08 -22.03 3.98
N GLN A 352 -12.50 -21.02 3.21
CA GLN A 352 -11.82 -19.75 3.16
C GLN A 352 -11.90 -19.12 4.56
N GLY A 353 -10.95 -19.48 5.41
CA GLY A 353 -10.78 -18.84 6.71
C GLY A 353 -10.27 -17.42 6.48
N GLN A 354 -11.00 -16.43 6.93
CA GLN A 354 -10.58 -15.03 6.90
C GLN A 354 -9.60 -14.75 8.04
N SER A 355 -8.39 -15.31 7.93
CA SER A 355 -7.33 -14.96 8.88
C SER A 355 -6.74 -13.57 8.57
N MET A 356 -6.03 -12.96 9.53
CA MET A 356 -5.23 -11.74 9.27
C MET A 356 -4.25 -11.97 8.11
N GLY A 357 -3.65 -13.16 8.01
CA GLY A 357 -2.75 -13.49 6.92
C GLY A 357 -3.44 -13.43 5.57
N ASP A 358 -4.64 -14.01 5.46
CA ASP A 358 -5.45 -13.94 4.23
C ASP A 358 -5.83 -12.49 3.92
N ALA A 359 -6.26 -11.73 4.93
CA ALA A 359 -6.64 -10.33 4.77
C ALA A 359 -5.50 -9.47 4.23
N LEU A 360 -4.30 -9.60 4.81
CA LEU A 360 -3.11 -8.86 4.36
C LEU A 360 -2.62 -9.31 2.98
N LEU A 361 -2.76 -10.61 2.65
CA LEU A 361 -2.41 -11.09 1.32
C LEU A 361 -3.45 -10.67 0.28
N GLN A 362 -4.72 -10.48 0.70
CA GLN A 362 -5.76 -9.91 -0.15
C GLN A 362 -5.44 -8.45 -0.50
N GLU A 363 -4.92 -7.63 0.43
CA GLU A 363 -4.46 -6.26 0.11
C GLU A 363 -3.39 -6.22 -1.01
N ARG A 364 -2.65 -7.31 -1.21
CA ARG A 364 -1.72 -7.44 -2.36
C ARG A 364 -2.47 -7.50 -3.70
N LEU A 365 -3.70 -7.98 -3.70
CA LEU A 365 -4.55 -8.16 -4.89
C LEU A 365 -5.52 -7.01 -5.09
N ASP A 366 -5.96 -6.37 -3.98
CA ASP A 366 -7.02 -5.34 -4.00
C ASP A 366 -6.52 -3.95 -4.46
N GLY A 367 -5.23 -3.82 -4.77
CA GLY A 367 -4.67 -2.59 -5.32
C GLY A 367 -4.04 -1.66 -4.28
N HIS A 368 -3.79 -0.42 -4.70
CA HIS A 368 -3.02 0.53 -3.93
C HIS A 368 -3.90 1.47 -3.13
N HIS A 369 -3.52 1.67 -1.87
CA HIS A 369 -4.23 2.56 -0.94
C HIS A 369 -3.18 3.49 -0.33
N SER A 370 -3.48 4.69 -0.04
CA SER A 370 -2.73 5.74 0.63
C SER A 370 -2.87 7.04 -0.13
N ASN A 371 -2.87 8.15 0.59
CA ASN A 371 -2.78 9.46 -0.05
C ASN A 371 -1.92 10.42 0.75
N TRP A 372 -1.49 11.45 0.10
CA TRP A 372 -0.92 12.65 0.69
C TRP A 372 -1.06 13.81 -0.29
N GLU A 373 -1.22 14.99 0.27
CA GLU A 373 -1.23 16.27 -0.42
C GLU A 373 -0.35 17.27 0.32
N VAL A 374 0.38 18.07 -0.44
CA VAL A 374 1.34 19.05 0.07
C VAL A 374 1.26 20.36 -0.73
N ILE A 375 1.09 21.47 -0.02
CA ILE A 375 1.15 22.82 -0.54
C ILE A 375 2.49 23.45 -0.16
N ALA A 376 3.20 24.03 -1.12
CA ALA A 376 4.48 24.70 -0.87
C ALA A 376 4.30 26.03 -0.11
N ALA A 377 5.37 26.53 0.52
CA ALA A 377 5.38 27.71 1.37
C ALA A 377 4.82 28.99 0.69
N ASN A 378 5.09 29.19 -0.59
CA ASN A 378 4.61 30.34 -1.34
C ASN A 378 3.09 30.35 -1.59
N LYS A 379 2.43 29.20 -1.48
CA LYS A 379 0.98 29.00 -1.65
C LYS A 379 0.25 28.72 -0.33
N SER A 380 0.92 28.82 0.80
CA SER A 380 0.37 28.65 2.14
C SER A 380 0.16 29.98 2.85
N THR A 381 -0.91 30.11 3.65
CA THR A 381 -1.27 31.32 4.40
C THR A 381 -0.26 31.69 5.48
N ASN A 382 0.40 30.68 6.09
CA ASN A 382 1.41 30.87 7.14
C ASN A 382 2.84 31.01 6.60
N GLY A 383 3.03 30.97 5.26
CA GLY A 383 4.34 31.09 4.64
C GLY A 383 5.27 29.88 4.84
N ARG A 384 4.75 28.75 5.29
CA ARG A 384 5.43 27.47 5.45
C ARG A 384 4.69 26.38 4.67
N PRO A 385 5.37 25.32 4.23
CA PRO A 385 4.66 24.19 3.65
C PRO A 385 3.60 23.63 4.59
N VAL A 386 2.46 23.25 4.03
CA VAL A 386 1.38 22.57 4.73
C VAL A 386 1.05 21.27 4.01
N GLY A 387 0.72 20.22 4.75
CA GLY A 387 0.37 18.92 4.15
C GLY A 387 -0.50 18.07 5.04
N VAL A 388 -1.26 17.19 4.40
CA VAL A 388 -1.94 16.07 5.04
C VAL A 388 -1.37 14.80 4.44
N LEU A 389 -0.84 13.93 5.28
CA LEU A 389 0.00 12.81 4.86
C LEU A 389 -0.46 11.53 5.56
N GLY A 390 -0.57 10.41 4.82
CA GLY A 390 -0.82 9.16 5.52
C GLY A 390 -0.99 7.91 4.66
N PRO A 391 -0.56 6.75 5.19
CA PRO A 391 -0.87 5.47 4.61
C PRO A 391 -2.34 5.11 4.87
N GLN A 392 -2.98 4.62 3.84
CA GLN A 392 -4.29 4.00 3.90
C GLN A 392 -4.08 2.49 3.82
N VAL A 393 -4.33 1.81 4.92
CA VAL A 393 -4.31 0.35 5.02
C VAL A 393 -5.69 -0.12 5.49
N GLY A 394 -6.00 -1.40 5.39
CA GLY A 394 -7.27 -1.93 5.83
C GLY A 394 -7.57 -1.60 7.31
N TYR A 395 -8.84 -1.60 7.64
CA TYR A 395 -9.30 -1.43 9.02
C TYR A 395 -9.18 -2.77 9.75
N TYR A 396 -8.21 -2.87 10.65
CA TYR A 396 -7.94 -4.07 11.43
C TYR A 396 -8.06 -3.82 12.93
N LEU A 397 -8.38 -4.86 13.67
CA LEU A 397 -8.36 -4.86 15.12
C LEU A 397 -7.58 -6.10 15.63
N PRO A 398 -6.36 -5.93 16.18
CA PRO A 398 -5.62 -4.68 16.33
C PRO A 398 -5.19 -4.10 14.98
N GLN A 399 -4.99 -2.77 14.93
CA GLN A 399 -4.54 -2.10 13.70
C GLN A 399 -3.13 -2.57 13.34
N VAL A 400 -2.92 -2.83 12.03
CA VAL A 400 -1.64 -3.29 11.49
C VAL A 400 -0.52 -2.24 11.60
N LEU A 401 -0.87 -0.98 11.74
CA LEU A 401 0.08 0.09 12.09
C LEU A 401 0.10 0.31 13.61
N MET A 402 1.26 0.59 14.14
CA MET A 402 1.46 1.09 15.50
C MET A 402 2.19 2.42 15.47
N GLU A 403 1.84 3.32 16.39
CA GLU A 403 2.57 4.56 16.61
C GLU A 403 3.63 4.37 17.68
N LEU A 404 4.81 4.94 17.46
CA LEU A 404 5.88 4.99 18.46
C LEU A 404 6.73 6.24 18.24
N GLU A 405 7.48 6.58 19.29
CA GLU A 405 8.43 7.69 19.30
C GLU A 405 9.78 7.16 19.77
N LEU A 406 10.85 7.45 19.02
CA LEU A 406 12.20 6.91 19.23
C LEU A 406 13.19 8.04 19.48
N HIS A 407 13.94 7.95 20.60
CA HIS A 407 14.98 8.89 21.02
C HIS A 407 16.25 8.16 21.39
N GLY A 408 17.36 8.56 20.76
CA GLY A 408 18.68 8.04 21.06
C GLY A 408 19.77 8.71 20.24
N PRO A 409 21.04 8.36 20.43
CA PRO A 409 22.14 8.94 19.65
C PRO A 409 21.92 8.79 18.14
N GLY A 410 21.72 9.93 17.46
CA GLY A 410 21.46 9.99 16.01
C GLY A 410 20.06 9.55 15.57
N ILE A 411 19.11 9.34 16.48
CA ILE A 411 17.73 8.96 16.18
C ILE A 411 16.77 9.87 16.93
N ASP A 412 15.86 10.51 16.20
CA ASP A 412 14.80 11.33 16.80
C ASP A 412 13.61 11.37 15.81
N ALA A 413 12.64 10.48 16.03
CA ALA A 413 11.51 10.31 15.12
C ALA A 413 10.25 9.84 15.86
N ARG A 414 9.08 10.26 15.36
CA ARG A 414 7.75 9.84 15.80
C ARG A 414 6.85 9.56 14.61
N GLY A 415 6.03 8.52 14.68
CA GLY A 415 5.06 8.17 13.65
C GLY A 415 4.65 6.72 13.67
N ALA A 416 4.19 6.23 12.52
CA ALA A 416 3.66 4.90 12.35
C ALA A 416 4.69 3.93 11.77
N SER A 417 4.56 2.67 12.18
CA SER A 417 5.36 1.55 11.68
C SER A 417 4.56 0.26 11.72
N PHE A 418 4.95 -0.70 10.90
CA PHE A 418 4.44 -2.07 11.00
C PHE A 418 5.15 -2.82 12.13
N PRO A 419 4.42 -3.46 13.07
CA PRO A 419 5.03 -4.25 14.13
C PRO A 419 5.81 -5.44 13.56
N GLY A 420 6.93 -5.76 14.20
CA GLY A 420 7.88 -6.77 13.71
C GLY A 420 8.99 -6.20 12.82
N VAL A 421 8.83 -4.98 12.30
CA VAL A 421 9.85 -4.19 11.58
C VAL A 421 9.91 -2.73 12.07
N SER A 422 9.35 -2.44 13.23
CA SER A 422 9.20 -1.10 13.82
C SER A 422 10.43 -0.62 14.59
N MET A 423 11.62 -1.11 14.23
CA MET A 423 12.88 -0.54 14.74
C MET A 423 13.15 0.89 14.24
N TYR A 424 12.48 1.29 13.16
CA TYR A 424 12.47 2.66 12.65
C TYR A 424 11.02 3.10 12.39
N VAL A 425 10.75 4.38 12.61
CA VAL A 425 9.51 5.02 12.14
C VAL A 425 9.53 5.00 10.61
N GLN A 426 8.50 4.42 10.02
CA GLN A 426 8.41 4.27 8.56
C GLN A 426 7.73 5.46 7.90
N LEU A 427 6.72 6.04 8.56
CA LEU A 427 5.92 7.16 8.10
C LEU A 427 5.70 8.10 9.29
N GLY A 428 6.12 9.35 9.20
CA GLY A 428 6.04 10.22 10.38
C GLY A 428 6.85 11.51 10.25
N ARG A 429 7.46 11.90 11.35
CA ARG A 429 8.23 13.14 11.44
C ARG A 429 9.48 13.01 12.32
N GLY A 430 10.50 13.82 12.03
CA GLY A 430 11.49 14.32 12.96
C GLY A 430 10.98 15.62 13.60
N ARG A 431 11.82 16.33 14.36
CA ARG A 431 11.45 17.62 14.98
C ARG A 431 11.11 18.69 13.95
N ASP A 432 11.89 18.77 12.88
CA ASP A 432 11.92 19.86 11.89
C ASP A 432 11.65 19.39 10.45
N TYR A 433 11.14 18.18 10.27
CA TYR A 433 10.71 17.63 8.98
C TYR A 433 9.65 16.55 9.15
N ALA A 434 8.89 16.30 8.10
CA ALA A 434 7.93 15.20 8.04
C ALA A 434 8.04 14.46 6.70
N TRP A 435 7.63 13.20 6.69
CA TRP A 435 7.60 12.37 5.49
C TRP A 435 6.44 11.37 5.52
N SER A 436 5.99 10.99 4.34
CA SER A 436 5.05 9.89 4.15
C SER A 436 5.19 9.30 2.76
N ALA A 437 4.48 8.20 2.51
CA ALA A 437 4.48 7.55 1.22
C ALA A 437 3.10 7.05 0.81
N THR A 438 2.91 6.95 -0.51
CA THR A 438 1.89 6.08 -1.11
C THR A 438 2.57 4.96 -1.88
N SER A 439 1.94 3.79 -2.01
CA SER A 439 2.39 2.77 -2.96
C SER A 439 2.39 3.34 -4.36
N ALA A 440 3.47 3.14 -5.12
CA ALA A 440 3.58 3.68 -6.46
C ALA A 440 3.18 2.68 -7.55
N GLY A 441 3.18 1.38 -7.25
CA GLY A 441 2.86 0.33 -8.22
C GLY A 441 3.72 0.39 -9.50
N SER A 442 4.89 1.03 -9.45
CA SER A 442 5.74 1.14 -10.63
C SER A 442 6.49 -0.15 -10.88
N ASP A 443 6.72 -0.44 -12.14
CA ASP A 443 7.12 -1.74 -12.65
C ASP A 443 8.55 -2.13 -12.29
N ASN A 444 8.67 -3.08 -11.37
CA ASN A 444 9.94 -3.70 -10.93
C ASN A 444 9.88 -5.24 -10.94
N VAL A 445 8.90 -5.81 -11.65
CA VAL A 445 8.66 -7.25 -11.76
C VAL A 445 8.46 -7.62 -13.22
N ASP A 446 9.14 -8.64 -13.72
CA ASP A 446 8.97 -9.19 -15.07
C ASP A 446 8.69 -10.69 -15.05
N THR A 447 8.07 -11.20 -16.09
CA THR A 447 7.86 -12.63 -16.31
C THR A 447 8.80 -13.16 -17.39
N PHE A 448 9.58 -14.19 -17.04
CA PHE A 448 10.37 -14.95 -18.00
C PHE A 448 9.70 -16.29 -18.33
N ALA A 449 9.67 -16.65 -19.60
CA ALA A 449 9.24 -17.95 -20.09
C ALA A 449 10.45 -18.87 -20.25
N GLU A 450 10.65 -19.77 -19.29
CA GLU A 450 11.73 -20.76 -19.29
C GLU A 450 11.40 -21.92 -20.22
N VAL A 451 12.14 -22.10 -21.31
CA VAL A 451 11.93 -23.19 -22.25
C VAL A 451 12.32 -24.52 -21.60
N LEU A 452 11.37 -25.43 -21.46
CA LEU A 452 11.61 -26.75 -20.84
C LEU A 452 12.48 -27.66 -21.72
N CYS A 453 13.26 -28.57 -21.11
CA CYS A 453 14.18 -29.45 -21.76
C CYS A 453 14.32 -30.81 -21.08
N GLY A 454 14.98 -31.76 -21.70
CA GLY A 454 15.24 -33.08 -21.12
C GLY A 454 14.01 -33.92 -20.83
N GLY A 455 12.87 -33.65 -21.51
CA GLY A 455 11.63 -34.38 -21.27
C GLY A 455 10.97 -34.13 -19.92
N SER A 456 11.46 -33.15 -19.15
CA SER A 456 11.01 -32.85 -17.76
C SER A 456 10.45 -31.44 -17.63
N LYS A 457 9.34 -31.29 -16.88
CA LYS A 457 8.82 -29.96 -16.48
C LYS A 457 9.62 -29.27 -15.38
N TYR A 458 10.67 -29.92 -14.89
CA TYR A 458 11.54 -29.42 -13.83
C TYR A 458 12.96 -29.09 -14.32
N LYS A 459 13.18 -29.10 -15.66
CA LYS A 459 14.43 -28.71 -16.29
C LYS A 459 14.17 -27.66 -17.36
N TYR A 460 15.06 -26.67 -17.44
CA TYR A 460 14.92 -25.53 -18.35
C TYR A 460 16.24 -25.17 -19.04
N ARG A 461 16.13 -24.49 -20.18
CA ARG A 461 17.29 -24.03 -20.96
C ARG A 461 17.75 -22.65 -20.51
N TYR A 462 19.02 -22.54 -20.12
CA TYR A 462 19.64 -21.26 -19.80
C TYR A 462 21.08 -21.22 -20.35
N LYS A 463 21.39 -20.17 -21.16
CA LYS A 463 22.71 -20.00 -21.81
C LYS A 463 23.21 -21.29 -22.50
N GLY A 464 22.32 -21.93 -23.24
CA GLY A 464 22.59 -23.17 -24.01
C GLY A 464 22.59 -24.47 -23.21
N LYS A 465 22.55 -24.40 -21.86
CA LYS A 465 22.56 -25.58 -20.98
C LYS A 465 21.14 -25.96 -20.55
N CYS A 466 20.93 -27.24 -20.28
CA CYS A 466 19.69 -27.76 -19.66
C CYS A 466 19.95 -27.87 -18.14
N LEU A 467 19.33 -26.99 -17.34
CA LEU A 467 19.54 -26.91 -15.89
C LEU A 467 18.36 -27.50 -15.14
N ASP A 468 18.62 -28.03 -13.95
CA ASP A 468 17.57 -28.45 -13.01
C ASP A 468 17.02 -27.22 -12.27
N MET A 469 15.70 -27.18 -12.05
CA MET A 469 15.07 -26.20 -11.18
C MET A 469 15.31 -26.57 -9.71
N GLU A 470 15.61 -25.58 -8.87
CA GLU A 470 15.73 -25.80 -7.42
C GLU A 470 14.35 -26.03 -6.82
N LYS A 471 14.19 -27.16 -6.11
CA LYS A 471 12.94 -27.51 -5.42
C LYS A 471 12.93 -26.96 -4.01
N LEU A 472 12.00 -26.05 -3.72
CA LEU A 472 11.79 -25.45 -2.40
C LEU A 472 10.56 -26.09 -1.74
N VAL A 473 10.70 -26.51 -0.49
CA VAL A 473 9.64 -27.22 0.24
C VAL A 473 9.43 -26.59 1.62
N ARG A 474 8.18 -26.20 1.91
CA ARG A 474 7.72 -25.84 3.25
C ARG A 474 6.76 -26.94 3.74
N LYS A 475 7.07 -27.55 4.88
CA LYS A 475 6.20 -28.54 5.52
C LYS A 475 5.22 -27.83 6.46
N GLN A 476 3.97 -28.26 6.40
CA GLN A 476 2.89 -27.78 7.26
C GLN A 476 2.32 -28.94 8.08
N SER A 477 1.92 -28.64 9.32
CA SER A 477 1.14 -29.56 10.15
C SER A 477 0.30 -28.74 11.12
N TRP A 478 -0.96 -29.11 11.28
CA TRP A 478 -1.89 -28.40 12.15
C TRP A 478 -2.78 -29.37 12.93
N LYS A 479 -3.38 -28.82 13.99
CA LYS A 479 -4.42 -29.47 14.77
C LYS A 479 -5.60 -28.51 14.91
N PRO A 480 -6.82 -29.00 15.14
CA PRO A 480 -7.95 -28.14 15.50
C PRO A 480 -7.63 -27.29 16.73
N ASN A 481 -8.16 -26.08 16.74
CA ASN A 481 -8.08 -25.16 17.89
C ASN A 481 -9.38 -24.37 18.02
N ALA A 482 -9.50 -23.50 19.02
CA ALA A 482 -10.72 -22.74 19.27
C ALA A 482 -11.16 -21.77 18.14
N ALA A 483 -10.21 -21.33 17.33
CA ALA A 483 -10.47 -20.43 16.19
C ALA A 483 -10.61 -21.17 14.85
N ASP A 484 -10.06 -22.38 14.74
CA ASP A 484 -10.06 -23.16 13.52
C ASP A 484 -10.34 -24.65 13.80
N PRO A 485 -11.58 -25.13 13.56
CA PRO A 485 -11.96 -26.51 13.78
C PRO A 485 -11.45 -27.48 12.70
N THR A 486 -10.70 -27.02 11.70
CA THR A 486 -10.17 -27.87 10.61
C THR A 486 -9.47 -29.10 11.20
N PRO A 487 -9.87 -30.33 10.81
CA PRO A 487 -9.28 -31.56 11.32
C PRO A 487 -7.75 -31.59 11.18
N ALA A 488 -7.07 -32.25 12.10
CA ALA A 488 -5.62 -32.37 12.10
C ALA A 488 -5.10 -32.86 10.74
N GLY A 489 -4.09 -32.22 10.21
CA GLY A 489 -3.59 -32.50 8.87
C GLY A 489 -2.11 -32.16 8.69
N LYS A 490 -1.61 -32.53 7.52
CA LYS A 490 -0.25 -32.24 7.06
C LYS A 490 -0.28 -31.93 5.57
N ALA A 491 0.56 -31.02 5.15
CA ALA A 491 0.77 -30.69 3.73
C ALA A 491 2.24 -30.32 3.47
N LYS A 492 2.60 -30.27 2.19
CA LYS A 492 3.87 -29.72 1.72
C LYS A 492 3.56 -28.64 0.70
N LEU A 493 4.08 -27.45 0.89
CA LEU A 493 4.09 -26.40 -0.11
C LEU A 493 5.36 -26.58 -0.95
N VAL A 494 5.19 -26.76 -2.25
CA VAL A 494 6.30 -27.05 -3.17
C VAL A 494 6.31 -26.02 -4.29
N VAL A 495 7.40 -25.28 -4.40
CA VAL A 495 7.67 -24.31 -5.49
C VAL A 495 9.01 -24.66 -6.13
N TYR A 496 9.15 -24.38 -7.41
CA TYR A 496 10.41 -24.52 -8.14
C TYR A 496 10.99 -23.15 -8.44
N ARG A 497 12.31 -23.02 -8.32
CA ARG A 497 13.06 -21.80 -8.56
C ARG A 497 14.05 -22.02 -9.71
N THR A 498 14.05 -21.07 -10.67
CA THR A 498 15.05 -20.98 -11.73
C THR A 498 16.06 -19.87 -11.40
N VAL A 499 16.94 -19.54 -12.32
CA VAL A 499 17.82 -18.37 -12.18
C VAL A 499 17.07 -17.04 -12.16
N HIS A 500 15.86 -16.96 -12.76
CA HIS A 500 15.09 -15.74 -12.82
C HIS A 500 14.12 -15.58 -11.64
N GLY A 501 13.76 -16.64 -10.94
CA GLY A 501 12.84 -16.56 -9.81
C GLY A 501 11.96 -17.80 -9.65
N LEU A 502 10.73 -17.61 -9.17
CA LEU A 502 9.80 -18.68 -8.81
C LEU A 502 8.85 -19.02 -9.98
N VAL A 503 8.65 -20.32 -10.22
CA VAL A 503 7.72 -20.83 -11.24
C VAL A 503 6.28 -20.64 -10.76
N ASN A 504 5.47 -19.90 -11.53
CA ASN A 504 4.08 -19.60 -11.20
C ASN A 504 3.08 -20.39 -12.08
N SER A 505 3.44 -20.65 -13.33
CA SER A 505 2.55 -21.37 -14.25
C SER A 505 3.33 -22.07 -15.37
N TYR A 506 2.62 -22.89 -16.13
CA TYR A 506 3.14 -23.60 -17.29
C TYR A 506 2.27 -23.34 -18.52
N GLY A 507 2.87 -23.31 -19.70
CA GLY A 507 2.16 -23.10 -20.97
C GLY A 507 2.97 -23.56 -22.17
N THR A 508 2.59 -23.09 -23.33
CA THR A 508 3.31 -23.30 -24.59
C THR A 508 3.56 -21.98 -25.30
N VAL A 509 4.72 -21.86 -25.92
CA VAL A 509 5.14 -20.70 -26.73
C VAL A 509 5.78 -21.23 -28.01
N ASN A 510 5.20 -20.92 -29.16
CA ASN A 510 5.64 -21.43 -30.48
C ASN A 510 5.79 -22.96 -30.46
N GLY A 511 4.81 -23.69 -29.92
CA GLY A 511 4.77 -25.15 -29.80
C GLY A 511 5.73 -25.75 -28.77
N LYS A 512 6.51 -24.93 -28.05
CA LYS A 512 7.43 -25.41 -27.00
C LYS A 512 6.84 -25.24 -25.60
N LYS A 513 6.95 -26.27 -24.79
CA LYS A 513 6.55 -26.20 -23.37
C LYS A 513 7.45 -25.21 -22.63
N VAL A 514 6.83 -24.34 -21.82
CA VAL A 514 7.52 -23.34 -21.00
C VAL A 514 7.02 -23.35 -19.56
N ALA A 515 7.86 -22.89 -18.65
CA ALA A 515 7.45 -22.47 -17.30
C ALA A 515 7.53 -20.93 -17.24
N TYR A 516 6.45 -20.27 -16.85
CA TYR A 516 6.46 -18.83 -16.56
C TYR A 516 6.97 -18.58 -15.16
N VAL A 517 7.93 -17.69 -15.06
CA VAL A 517 8.71 -17.43 -13.84
C VAL A 517 8.68 -15.95 -13.55
N THR A 518 8.30 -15.58 -12.32
CA THR A 518 8.33 -14.18 -11.88
C THR A 518 9.73 -13.80 -11.41
N ALA A 519 10.30 -12.78 -12.06
CA ALA A 519 11.52 -12.10 -11.67
C ALA A 519 11.18 -10.77 -11.00
N ARG A 520 11.60 -10.56 -9.76
CA ARG A 520 11.37 -9.33 -8.99
C ARG A 520 12.71 -8.78 -8.53
N THR A 521 13.01 -7.51 -8.83
CA THR A 521 14.30 -6.91 -8.49
C THR A 521 14.60 -6.91 -6.99
N THR A 522 13.56 -6.89 -6.16
CA THR A 522 13.69 -6.98 -4.69
C THR A 522 13.81 -8.42 -4.18
N TYR A 523 13.66 -9.44 -5.03
CA TYR A 523 13.78 -10.85 -4.62
C TYR A 523 15.17 -11.12 -4.04
N LEU A 524 15.24 -11.63 -2.80
CA LEU A 524 16.45 -11.79 -2.00
C LEU A 524 17.16 -10.47 -1.56
N HIS A 525 16.54 -9.29 -1.83
CA HIS A 525 17.09 -7.95 -1.58
C HIS A 525 16.17 -7.02 -0.77
N GLU A 526 15.12 -7.56 -0.14
CA GLU A 526 14.17 -6.75 0.64
C GLU A 526 14.84 -6.01 1.81
N ALA A 527 15.89 -6.58 2.41
CA ALA A 527 16.65 -5.95 3.48
C ALA A 527 17.35 -4.65 3.04
N ASP A 528 17.64 -4.49 1.75
CA ASP A 528 18.33 -3.31 1.22
C ASP A 528 17.56 -2.02 1.47
N SER A 529 16.22 -2.09 1.46
CA SER A 529 15.34 -0.95 1.73
C SER A 529 15.46 -0.40 3.15
N ILE A 530 15.92 -1.20 4.11
CA ILE A 530 15.98 -0.81 5.53
C ILE A 530 16.94 0.37 5.73
N VAL A 531 17.99 0.49 4.91
CA VAL A 531 18.95 1.62 4.96
C VAL A 531 18.23 2.97 4.73
N GLY A 532 17.25 3.02 3.82
CA GLY A 532 16.48 4.23 3.58
C GLY A 532 15.61 4.61 4.79
N PHE A 533 14.90 3.64 5.36
CA PHE A 533 14.12 3.85 6.59
C PHE A 533 15.00 4.26 7.77
N MET A 534 16.19 3.66 7.92
CA MET A 534 17.17 4.08 8.91
C MET A 534 17.52 5.56 8.78
N ARG A 535 17.80 6.03 7.55
CA ARG A 535 18.16 7.43 7.29
C ARG A 535 17.01 8.39 7.56
N PHE A 536 15.76 8.00 7.32
CA PHE A 536 14.59 8.85 7.63
C PHE A 536 14.48 9.17 9.13
N ASN A 537 14.97 8.29 9.99
CA ASN A 537 14.98 8.49 11.44
C ASN A 537 16.22 9.25 11.96
N GLN A 538 17.13 9.64 11.06
CA GLN A 538 18.36 10.36 11.39
C GLN A 538 18.23 11.82 10.97
N PRO A 539 18.10 12.78 11.92
CA PRO A 539 17.88 14.18 11.58
C PRO A 539 18.97 14.77 10.66
N ASP A 540 20.22 14.36 10.80
CA ASP A 540 21.34 14.80 9.94
C ASP A 540 21.23 14.35 8.48
N GLN A 541 20.41 13.35 8.19
CA GLN A 541 20.15 12.80 6.84
C GLN A 541 18.89 13.38 6.18
N MET A 542 18.15 14.25 6.88
CA MET A 542 16.81 14.68 6.46
C MET A 542 16.59 16.21 6.47
N GLN A 543 17.65 17.00 6.63
CA GLN A 543 17.54 18.47 6.77
C GLN A 543 17.15 19.20 5.49
N THR A 544 17.40 18.60 4.33
CA THR A 544 17.19 19.24 3.04
C THR A 544 16.51 18.31 2.04
N PRO A 545 15.80 18.85 1.01
CA PRO A 545 15.26 18.05 -0.09
C PRO A 545 16.27 17.10 -0.75
N LYS A 546 17.52 17.54 -0.87
CA LYS A 546 18.60 16.72 -1.46
C LYS A 546 18.94 15.52 -0.58
N GLN A 547 19.04 15.71 0.73
CA GLN A 547 19.31 14.63 1.70
C GLN A 547 18.14 13.66 1.74
N PHE A 548 16.90 14.17 1.82
CA PHE A 548 15.70 13.36 1.74
C PHE A 548 15.68 12.48 0.48
N LYS A 549 15.82 13.06 -0.73
CA LYS A 549 15.84 12.28 -1.99
C LYS A 549 16.92 11.21 -1.99
N LYS A 550 18.11 11.51 -1.47
CA LYS A 550 19.21 10.53 -1.32
C LYS A 550 18.85 9.41 -0.34
N SER A 551 18.14 9.70 0.73
CA SER A 551 17.67 8.72 1.70
C SER A 551 16.58 7.83 1.09
N ALA A 552 15.56 8.43 0.45
CA ALA A 552 14.49 7.74 -0.23
C ALA A 552 15.00 6.83 -1.36
N SER A 553 16.05 7.24 -2.08
CA SER A 553 16.65 6.42 -3.15
C SER A 553 17.33 5.13 -2.69
N LYS A 554 17.47 4.93 -1.38
CA LYS A 554 17.97 3.67 -0.80
C LYS A 554 16.88 2.64 -0.60
N ILE A 555 15.61 3.05 -0.75
CA ILE A 555 14.47 2.15 -0.66
C ILE A 555 14.26 1.50 -2.03
N GLN A 556 14.34 0.17 -2.08
CA GLN A 556 14.19 -0.63 -3.29
C GLN A 556 12.72 -0.92 -3.63
N PHE A 557 11.82 -0.74 -2.65
CA PHE A 557 10.39 -0.82 -2.85
C PHE A 557 9.87 0.41 -3.60
N THR A 558 8.82 0.23 -4.41
CA THR A 558 8.25 1.31 -5.21
C THR A 558 7.24 2.12 -4.41
N PHE A 559 7.63 3.35 -4.01
CA PHE A 559 6.83 4.30 -3.25
C PHE A 559 6.94 5.72 -3.78
N ASN A 560 5.83 6.45 -3.73
CA ASN A 560 5.76 7.90 -3.93
C ASN A 560 6.03 8.59 -2.59
N TRP A 561 7.24 9.06 -2.35
CA TRP A 561 7.64 9.71 -1.11
C TRP A 561 7.39 11.21 -1.14
N ALA A 562 6.65 11.71 -0.14
CA ALA A 562 6.53 13.13 0.16
C ALA A 562 7.42 13.52 1.34
N TYR A 563 7.91 14.75 1.30
CA TYR A 563 8.71 15.39 2.35
C TYR A 563 8.36 16.86 2.45
N LEU A 564 8.34 17.36 3.66
CA LEU A 564 8.32 18.80 3.93
C LEU A 564 9.12 19.14 5.21
N ASN A 565 9.67 20.34 5.22
CA ASN A 565 10.25 20.99 6.40
C ASN A 565 9.69 22.42 6.52
N ALA A 566 10.25 23.28 7.35
CA ALA A 566 9.76 24.64 7.55
C ALA A 566 9.84 25.55 6.30
N LYS A 567 10.55 25.16 5.25
CA LYS A 567 10.79 25.99 4.04
C LYS A 567 10.48 25.26 2.74
N ASP A 568 10.82 23.99 2.68
CA ASP A 568 10.89 23.23 1.44
C ASP A 568 9.95 22.07 1.43
N THR A 569 9.52 21.70 0.23
CA THR A 569 8.82 20.44 -0.07
C THR A 569 9.63 19.61 -1.06
N ALA A 570 9.47 18.31 -1.04
CA ALA A 570 10.08 17.45 -2.05
C ALA A 570 9.27 16.18 -2.30
N TYR A 571 9.42 15.67 -3.50
CA TYR A 571 8.94 14.36 -3.93
C TYR A 571 10.07 13.53 -4.49
N TYR A 572 10.02 12.21 -4.29
CA TYR A 572 10.90 11.24 -4.94
C TYR A 572 10.20 9.89 -5.09
N LEU A 573 10.21 9.33 -6.30
CA LEU A 573 9.77 7.97 -6.56
C LEU A 573 10.91 7.00 -6.25
N SER A 574 10.78 6.17 -5.22
CA SER A 574 11.75 5.10 -4.94
C SER A 574 11.44 3.83 -5.74
N GLY A 575 12.39 2.93 -5.81
CA GLY A 575 12.23 1.62 -6.42
C GLY A 575 13.50 1.11 -7.12
N ALA A 576 13.63 -0.22 -7.20
CA ALA A 576 14.68 -0.87 -7.98
C ALA A 576 14.14 -1.22 -9.38
N TYR A 577 14.23 -0.30 -10.32
CA TYR A 577 13.71 -0.47 -11.68
C TYR A 577 14.75 -1.07 -12.60
N PRO A 578 14.54 -2.30 -13.15
CA PRO A 578 15.55 -2.97 -13.94
C PRO A 578 15.70 -2.34 -15.33
N LYS A 579 16.93 -2.30 -15.83
CA LYS A 579 17.19 -2.03 -17.24
C LYS A 579 16.96 -3.32 -18.04
N ARG A 580 15.84 -3.41 -18.71
CA ARG A 580 15.48 -4.57 -19.54
C ARG A 580 16.39 -4.72 -20.76
N ALA A 581 16.46 -5.91 -21.33
CA ALA A 581 17.20 -6.15 -22.58
C ALA A 581 16.70 -5.22 -23.67
N LYS A 582 17.63 -4.65 -24.45
CA LYS A 582 17.30 -3.64 -25.47
C LYS A 582 16.32 -4.18 -26.53
N GLY A 583 15.16 -3.53 -26.61
CA GLY A 583 14.14 -3.80 -27.62
C GLY A 583 13.18 -4.95 -27.26
N THR A 584 13.20 -5.51 -26.04
CA THR A 584 12.18 -6.44 -25.55
C THR A 584 10.92 -5.70 -25.13
N SER A 585 9.79 -6.41 -25.07
CA SER A 585 8.55 -5.87 -24.52
C SER A 585 8.65 -5.72 -23.01
N PRO A 586 8.16 -4.62 -22.44
CA PRO A 586 8.00 -4.48 -21.00
C PRO A 586 6.59 -4.88 -20.51
N ASP A 587 5.68 -5.26 -21.39
CA ASP A 587 4.27 -5.54 -21.07
C ASP A 587 3.89 -7.02 -21.19
N PHE A 588 4.80 -7.84 -21.74
CA PHE A 588 4.55 -9.26 -22.01
C PHE A 588 5.75 -10.12 -21.63
N PRO A 589 5.53 -11.42 -21.33
CA PRO A 589 6.61 -12.35 -20.99
C PRO A 589 7.67 -12.40 -22.08
N VAL A 590 8.93 -12.57 -21.68
CA VAL A 590 10.07 -12.78 -22.55
C VAL A 590 10.74 -14.13 -22.32
N LEU A 591 11.40 -14.69 -23.35
CA LEU A 591 12.08 -15.99 -23.25
C LEU A 591 13.24 -15.94 -22.22
N GLY A 592 13.22 -16.83 -21.24
CA GLY A 592 14.22 -16.96 -20.17
C GLY A 592 15.48 -17.72 -20.56
N THR A 593 15.97 -17.55 -21.81
CA THR A 593 17.11 -18.31 -22.34
C THR A 593 18.48 -17.75 -22.00
N GLY A 594 18.53 -16.64 -21.26
CA GLY A 594 19.76 -15.89 -20.96
C GLY A 594 20.11 -14.80 -22.00
N LYS A 595 19.41 -14.77 -23.13
CA LYS A 595 19.62 -13.76 -24.18
C LYS A 595 18.85 -12.46 -23.92
N TYR A 596 17.76 -12.56 -23.19
CA TYR A 596 16.83 -11.45 -22.93
C TYR A 596 16.76 -11.10 -21.43
N ASP A 597 17.76 -11.52 -20.66
CA ASP A 597 17.92 -11.15 -19.26
C ASP A 597 17.99 -9.62 -19.12
N TRP A 598 17.68 -9.13 -17.95
CA TRP A 598 17.95 -7.74 -17.57
C TRP A 598 19.44 -7.42 -17.84
N GLN A 599 19.72 -6.18 -18.21
CA GLN A 599 21.11 -5.76 -18.43
C GLN A 599 21.90 -5.95 -17.12
N GLY A 600 23.12 -6.49 -17.24
CA GLY A 600 23.96 -6.77 -16.07
C GLY A 600 23.46 -7.86 -15.13
N PHE A 601 22.50 -8.71 -15.55
CA PHE A 601 21.92 -9.73 -14.68
C PHE A 601 22.95 -10.76 -14.20
N ASP A 602 23.13 -10.83 -12.88
CA ASP A 602 23.93 -11.82 -12.18
C ASP A 602 23.01 -12.82 -11.44
N ALA A 603 22.87 -14.01 -12.02
CA ALA A 603 22.05 -15.07 -11.46
C ALA A 603 22.52 -15.58 -10.08
N LYS A 604 23.82 -15.41 -9.73
CA LYS A 604 24.37 -15.85 -8.44
C LYS A 604 23.97 -14.95 -7.28
N ASN A 605 24.01 -13.63 -7.52
CA ASN A 605 23.71 -12.62 -6.53
C ASN A 605 22.29 -12.05 -6.68
N TYR A 606 21.64 -12.37 -7.78
CA TYR A 606 20.31 -11.88 -8.15
C TYR A 606 20.26 -10.34 -8.26
N THR A 607 21.24 -9.78 -8.94
CA THR A 607 21.38 -8.32 -9.18
C THR A 607 21.33 -8.01 -10.66
N SER A 608 21.02 -6.76 -11.00
CA SER A 608 20.99 -6.25 -12.38
C SER A 608 21.31 -4.76 -12.41
N ASP A 609 21.52 -4.22 -13.60
CA ASP A 609 21.61 -2.78 -13.81
C ASP A 609 20.25 -2.13 -13.56
N LEU A 610 20.23 -1.11 -12.71
CA LEU A 610 19.03 -0.37 -12.34
C LEU A 610 18.99 1.02 -12.98
N LEU A 611 17.79 1.60 -13.02
CA LEU A 611 17.57 2.98 -13.40
C LEU A 611 18.35 3.91 -12.44
N GLY A 612 19.04 4.91 -13.00
CA GLY A 612 19.85 5.83 -12.20
C GLY A 612 19.02 6.85 -11.41
N PHE A 613 19.53 7.31 -10.27
CA PHE A 613 18.90 8.22 -9.31
C PHE A 613 18.16 9.41 -9.96
N SER A 614 18.81 10.11 -10.89
CA SER A 614 18.22 11.30 -11.55
C SER A 614 17.13 11.00 -12.58
N LYS A 615 16.91 9.72 -12.90
CA LYS A 615 15.90 9.28 -13.86
C LYS A 615 14.57 8.91 -13.20
N HIS A 616 14.54 8.83 -11.89
CA HIS A 616 13.32 8.65 -11.13
C HIS A 616 12.53 9.95 -11.06
N PRO A 617 11.19 9.93 -11.20
CA PRO A 617 10.33 11.08 -10.95
C PRO A 617 10.66 11.76 -9.63
N ASN A 618 10.89 13.06 -9.67
CA ASN A 618 11.21 13.85 -8.49
C ASN A 618 11.00 15.35 -8.73
N THR A 619 10.66 16.09 -7.68
CA THR A 619 10.56 17.55 -7.70
C THR A 619 10.97 18.17 -6.37
N THR A 620 11.08 19.50 -6.33
CA THR A 620 11.33 20.31 -5.12
C THR A 620 10.54 21.59 -5.24
N ASN A 621 9.82 21.96 -4.17
CA ASN A 621 9.05 23.21 -4.07
C ASN A 621 8.01 23.43 -5.18
N GLN A 622 7.41 22.34 -5.68
CA GLN A 622 6.23 22.41 -6.53
C GLN A 622 5.06 22.98 -5.71
N SER A 623 4.28 23.89 -6.28
CA SER A 623 3.22 24.63 -5.58
C SER A 623 2.18 23.73 -4.91
N LEU A 624 1.73 22.69 -5.62
CA LEU A 624 0.83 21.65 -5.17
C LEU A 624 1.38 20.29 -5.60
N MET A 625 1.38 19.32 -4.72
CA MET A 625 1.66 17.91 -5.01
C MET A 625 0.57 17.06 -4.40
N VAL A 626 -0.02 16.17 -5.17
CA VAL A 626 -1.02 15.20 -4.72
C VAL A 626 -0.60 13.80 -5.16
N SER A 627 -0.73 12.85 -4.28
CA SER A 627 -0.63 11.44 -4.63
C SER A 627 -1.71 10.64 -3.92
N TRP A 628 -2.54 9.99 -4.71
CA TRP A 628 -3.46 8.96 -4.24
C TRP A 628 -3.25 7.67 -5.04
N ASN A 629 -1.97 7.27 -5.18
CA ASN A 629 -1.46 6.16 -6.01
C ASN A 629 -1.61 6.39 -7.54
N ASN A 630 -1.88 7.63 -7.97
CA ASN A 630 -1.93 8.02 -9.36
C ASN A 630 -0.55 7.94 -10.02
N LYS A 631 -0.53 8.13 -11.33
CA LYS A 631 0.68 8.14 -12.14
C LYS A 631 1.71 9.14 -11.58
N PRO A 632 2.97 8.73 -11.35
CA PRO A 632 3.94 9.60 -10.69
C PRO A 632 4.37 10.80 -11.53
N ALA A 633 4.51 10.64 -12.85
CA ALA A 633 4.99 11.70 -13.74
C ALA A 633 4.57 11.46 -15.18
N LYS A 634 4.60 12.52 -16.01
CA LYS A 634 4.48 12.42 -17.45
C LYS A 634 5.54 11.46 -18.00
N ASP A 635 5.17 10.66 -19.02
CA ASP A 635 6.02 9.70 -19.70
C ASP A 635 6.58 8.55 -18.82
N TRP A 636 6.09 8.41 -17.60
CA TRP A 636 6.32 7.25 -16.78
C TRP A 636 5.23 6.22 -17.04
N ALA A 637 5.58 5.12 -17.69
CA ALA A 637 4.60 4.09 -18.02
C ALA A 637 4.04 3.44 -16.75
N ALA A 638 2.73 3.19 -16.74
CA ALA A 638 2.11 2.35 -15.74
C ALA A 638 2.67 0.92 -15.81
N ALA A 639 2.81 0.24 -14.69
CA ALA A 639 3.20 -1.17 -14.67
C ALA A 639 2.13 -2.05 -15.34
N ASP A 640 2.50 -3.25 -15.77
CA ASP A 640 1.61 -4.15 -16.51
C ASP A 640 0.40 -4.65 -15.69
N ASP A 641 0.47 -4.55 -14.36
CA ASP A 641 -0.63 -4.81 -13.44
C ASP A 641 -1.44 -3.55 -13.06
N GLN A 642 -1.10 -2.38 -13.59
CA GLN A 642 -1.77 -1.10 -13.31
C GLN A 642 -2.59 -0.62 -14.51
N TRP A 643 -3.83 -1.07 -14.61
CA TRP A 643 -4.73 -0.74 -15.71
C TRP A 643 -5.66 0.45 -15.41
N GLY A 644 -5.65 0.98 -14.19
CA GLY A 644 -6.50 2.07 -13.75
C GLY A 644 -6.00 3.50 -14.04
N TYR A 645 -4.81 3.68 -14.62
CA TYR A 645 -4.21 5.01 -14.85
C TYR A 645 -4.74 5.69 -16.13
N GLY A 646 -6.05 5.83 -16.24
CA GLY A 646 -6.68 6.52 -17.35
C GLY A 646 -6.75 8.04 -17.18
N SER A 647 -7.61 8.68 -18.00
CA SER A 647 -7.73 10.14 -18.13
C SER A 647 -8.16 10.86 -16.87
N PHE A 648 -8.69 10.18 -15.87
CA PHE A 648 -8.82 10.70 -14.53
C PHE A 648 -8.68 9.58 -13.48
N TYR A 649 -8.36 9.98 -12.28
CA TYR A 649 -8.11 9.10 -11.14
C TYR A 649 -8.64 9.77 -9.87
N ARG A 650 -8.83 9.03 -8.79
CA ARG A 650 -9.38 9.62 -7.53
C ARG A 650 -8.55 10.78 -6.97
N SER A 651 -7.26 10.89 -7.32
CA SER A 651 -6.41 12.04 -6.95
C SER A 651 -6.96 13.37 -7.44
N ASP A 652 -7.69 13.38 -8.58
CA ASP A 652 -8.31 14.60 -9.11
C ASP A 652 -9.33 15.19 -8.13
N LEU A 653 -9.97 14.36 -7.31
CA LEU A 653 -10.93 14.85 -6.31
C LEU A 653 -10.28 15.76 -5.27
N ILE A 654 -9.01 15.49 -4.91
CA ILE A 654 -8.23 16.35 -4.01
C ILE A 654 -7.60 17.51 -4.79
N GLU A 655 -7.03 17.22 -5.95
CA GLU A 655 -6.31 18.18 -6.78
C GLU A 655 -7.23 19.33 -7.22
N ASP A 656 -8.43 19.02 -7.78
CA ASP A 656 -9.43 20.02 -8.18
C ASP A 656 -9.78 21.00 -7.03
N LYS A 657 -9.98 20.45 -5.81
CA LYS A 657 -10.32 21.27 -4.63
C LYS A 657 -9.16 22.19 -4.21
N LEU A 658 -7.95 21.64 -4.16
CA LEU A 658 -6.78 22.41 -3.74
C LEU A 658 -6.35 23.42 -4.80
N GLU A 659 -6.46 23.10 -6.09
CA GLU A 659 -6.26 24.09 -7.17
C GLU A 659 -7.25 25.25 -7.07
N ALA A 660 -8.54 24.97 -6.82
CA ALA A 660 -9.54 26.00 -6.61
C ALA A 660 -9.21 26.90 -5.39
N VAL A 661 -8.71 26.32 -4.30
CA VAL A 661 -8.29 27.06 -3.08
C VAL A 661 -7.12 28.00 -3.36
N ILE A 662 -6.14 27.58 -4.18
CA ILE A 662 -4.92 28.36 -4.45
C ILE A 662 -4.97 29.14 -5.77
N ALA A 663 -6.12 29.13 -6.48
CA ALA A 663 -6.35 29.88 -7.71
C ALA A 663 -6.22 31.40 -7.47
N ASP A 664 -6.00 32.15 -8.53
CA ASP A 664 -5.96 33.61 -8.55
C ASP A 664 -5.00 34.23 -7.50
N GLY A 665 -3.89 33.55 -7.21
CA GLY A 665 -2.90 34.01 -6.24
C GLY A 665 -3.29 33.82 -4.77
N LYS A 666 -4.42 33.18 -4.49
CA LYS A 666 -4.85 32.80 -3.14
C LYS A 666 -3.89 31.80 -2.50
N LYS A 667 -4.04 31.60 -1.21
CA LYS A 667 -3.19 30.74 -0.40
C LYS A 667 -4.05 29.80 0.46
N ALA A 668 -3.62 28.56 0.60
CA ALA A 668 -4.29 27.56 1.40
C ALA A 668 -3.87 27.62 2.87
N SER A 669 -4.81 27.47 3.78
CA SER A 669 -4.55 27.18 5.18
C SER A 669 -4.45 25.67 5.43
N LEU A 670 -3.95 25.25 6.61
CA LEU A 670 -3.90 23.83 6.98
C LEU A 670 -5.31 23.22 7.04
N ALA A 671 -6.29 23.97 7.58
CA ALA A 671 -7.67 23.52 7.63
C ALA A 671 -8.24 23.25 6.23
N GLN A 672 -7.95 24.11 5.24
CA GLN A 672 -8.43 23.91 3.87
C GLN A 672 -7.80 22.67 3.21
N VAL A 673 -6.54 22.34 3.53
CA VAL A 673 -5.92 21.08 3.04
C VAL A 673 -6.59 19.87 3.69
N VAL A 674 -6.87 19.94 5.00
CA VAL A 674 -7.63 18.88 5.70
C VAL A 674 -9.04 18.75 5.13
N GLN A 675 -9.74 19.85 4.86
CA GLN A 675 -11.06 19.86 4.22
C GLN A 675 -11.04 19.19 2.85
N ALA A 676 -10.08 19.53 2.00
CA ALA A 676 -9.96 18.93 0.66
C ALA A 676 -9.83 17.41 0.75
N MET A 677 -9.06 16.90 1.71
CA MET A 677 -8.93 15.46 1.96
C MET A 677 -10.26 14.82 2.42
N GLU A 678 -10.91 15.42 3.43
CA GLU A 678 -12.14 14.87 4.01
C GLU A 678 -13.32 14.92 3.03
N GLU A 679 -13.47 16.00 2.27
CA GLU A 679 -14.49 16.13 1.23
C GLU A 679 -14.29 15.10 0.12
N SER A 680 -13.05 14.89 -0.30
CA SER A 680 -12.73 13.87 -1.31
C SER A 680 -12.94 12.44 -0.78
N ALA A 681 -12.77 12.23 0.52
CA ALA A 681 -12.92 10.93 1.16
C ALA A 681 -14.37 10.40 1.18
N THR A 682 -15.36 11.26 1.01
CA THR A 682 -16.78 10.88 0.98
C THR A 682 -17.41 10.99 -0.42
N GLN A 683 -16.67 11.51 -1.39
CA GLN A 683 -17.19 11.78 -2.73
C GLN A 683 -17.19 10.51 -3.60
N ASP A 684 -18.29 10.26 -4.28
CA ASP A 684 -18.38 9.21 -5.30
C ASP A 684 -17.78 9.70 -6.60
N ILE A 685 -16.70 9.06 -7.05
CA ILE A 685 -15.97 9.44 -8.26
C ILE A 685 -16.88 9.36 -9.52
N ARG A 686 -17.85 8.44 -9.53
CA ARG A 686 -18.79 8.28 -10.65
C ARG A 686 -19.72 9.49 -10.75
N ALA A 687 -20.20 9.99 -9.61
CA ALA A 687 -21.01 11.20 -9.54
C ALA A 687 -20.21 12.43 -9.98
N ALA A 688 -18.99 12.57 -9.49
CA ALA A 688 -18.16 13.73 -9.75
C ALA A 688 -17.68 13.83 -11.20
N LYS A 689 -17.37 12.71 -11.86
CA LYS A 689 -16.65 12.71 -13.15
C LYS A 689 -17.42 12.05 -14.29
N VAL A 690 -18.30 11.06 -14.04
CA VAL A 690 -18.92 10.26 -15.11
C VAL A 690 -20.36 10.67 -15.41
N LEU A 691 -21.19 10.87 -14.40
CA LEU A 691 -22.61 11.17 -14.57
C LEU A 691 -22.91 12.36 -15.50
N PRO A 692 -22.18 13.48 -15.46
CA PRO A 692 -22.43 14.59 -16.40
C PRO A 692 -22.35 14.19 -17.88
N THR A 693 -21.36 13.34 -18.23
CA THR A 693 -21.21 12.83 -19.60
C THR A 693 -22.27 11.78 -19.95
N LEU A 694 -22.66 10.94 -18.97
CA LEU A 694 -23.78 10.00 -19.16
C LEU A 694 -25.08 10.73 -19.46
N PHE A 695 -25.41 11.78 -18.73
CA PHE A 695 -26.63 12.57 -18.98
C PHE A 695 -26.62 13.17 -20.39
N ALA A 696 -25.51 13.79 -20.80
CA ALA A 696 -25.35 14.34 -22.15
C ALA A 696 -25.52 13.26 -23.24
N ALA A 697 -25.04 12.04 -23.00
CA ALA A 697 -25.22 10.95 -23.94
C ALA A 697 -26.68 10.45 -24.03
N MET A 698 -27.41 10.48 -22.92
CA MET A 698 -28.81 10.05 -22.87
C MET A 698 -29.79 11.05 -23.53
N GLU A 699 -29.42 12.31 -23.71
CA GLU A 699 -30.23 13.34 -24.37
C GLU A 699 -30.45 13.07 -25.87
N ALA A 700 -29.68 12.18 -26.49
CA ALA A 700 -29.82 11.85 -27.90
C ALA A 700 -31.11 11.05 -28.21
N SER A 701 -31.82 10.56 -27.20
CA SER A 701 -33.13 9.86 -27.33
C SER A 701 -34.10 10.38 -26.30
N PRO A 702 -35.41 10.50 -26.61
CA PRO A 702 -36.42 10.87 -25.65
C PRO A 702 -36.44 9.95 -24.43
N GLN A 703 -36.52 10.54 -23.24
CA GLN A 703 -36.62 9.81 -21.99
C GLN A 703 -38.08 9.64 -21.59
N ASP A 704 -38.48 8.44 -21.18
CA ASP A 704 -39.77 8.27 -20.52
C ASP A 704 -39.77 8.83 -19.09
N ALA A 705 -40.96 8.91 -18.48
CA ALA A 705 -41.12 9.54 -17.17
C ALA A 705 -40.33 8.84 -16.07
N GLN A 706 -40.14 7.53 -16.14
CA GLN A 706 -39.38 6.77 -15.14
C GLN A 706 -37.87 7.08 -15.21
N VAL A 707 -37.32 7.12 -16.43
CA VAL A 707 -35.93 7.48 -16.68
C VAL A 707 -35.66 8.94 -16.29
N ALA A 708 -36.56 9.85 -16.70
CA ALA A 708 -36.43 11.29 -16.37
C ALA A 708 -36.44 11.55 -14.86
N ALA A 709 -37.33 10.86 -14.11
CA ALA A 709 -37.34 10.98 -12.65
C ALA A 709 -36.08 10.45 -11.99
N ALA A 710 -35.46 9.36 -12.50
CA ALA A 710 -34.24 8.82 -11.99
C ALA A 710 -33.05 9.74 -12.29
N VAL A 711 -32.97 10.29 -13.51
CA VAL A 711 -31.94 11.28 -13.90
C VAL A 711 -32.03 12.54 -13.03
N ASP A 712 -33.25 13.06 -12.75
CA ASP A 712 -33.41 14.22 -11.86
C ASP A 712 -32.84 13.99 -10.45
N LYS A 713 -33.08 12.81 -9.86
CA LYS A 713 -32.50 12.44 -8.56
C LYS A 713 -30.99 12.40 -8.62
N LEU A 714 -30.40 11.75 -9.63
CA LEU A 714 -28.97 11.68 -9.83
C LEU A 714 -28.34 13.07 -10.07
N MET A 715 -29.00 13.94 -10.83
CA MET A 715 -28.56 15.33 -11.05
C MET A 715 -28.54 16.14 -9.75
N LYS A 716 -29.55 16.00 -8.90
CA LYS A 716 -29.60 16.66 -7.58
C LYS A 716 -28.45 16.21 -6.71
N TRP A 717 -28.15 14.91 -6.71
CA TRP A 717 -27.00 14.38 -5.96
C TRP A 717 -25.65 14.91 -6.50
N VAL A 718 -25.45 14.92 -7.82
CA VAL A 718 -24.26 15.51 -8.46
C VAL A 718 -24.11 16.98 -8.09
N SER A 719 -25.20 17.77 -8.16
CA SER A 719 -25.22 19.20 -7.82
C SER A 719 -24.89 19.47 -6.34
N ALA A 720 -25.21 18.52 -5.46
CA ALA A 720 -24.86 18.54 -4.03
C ALA A 720 -23.43 18.02 -3.74
N GLY A 721 -22.62 17.77 -4.79
CA GLY A 721 -21.22 17.34 -4.66
C GLY A 721 -21.00 15.82 -4.77
N GLY A 722 -22.04 15.01 -4.93
CA GLY A 722 -21.90 13.56 -5.14
C GLY A 722 -21.37 12.81 -3.92
N HIS A 723 -21.69 13.28 -2.71
CA HIS A 723 -21.18 12.69 -1.48
C HIS A 723 -22.00 11.48 -1.01
N ARG A 724 -21.32 10.58 -0.31
CA ARG A 724 -21.86 9.42 0.42
C ARG A 724 -21.62 9.68 1.91
N ARG A 725 -22.47 10.46 2.54
CA ARG A 725 -22.33 10.84 3.95
C ARG A 725 -23.69 11.10 4.58
N ASP A 726 -23.73 10.96 5.88
CA ASP A 726 -24.87 11.16 6.77
C ASP A 726 -24.47 12.26 7.76
N LEU A 727 -24.76 13.53 7.45
CA LEU A 727 -24.34 14.68 8.26
C LEU A 727 -25.30 14.98 9.41
N ASP A 728 -26.57 14.67 9.27
CA ASP A 728 -27.59 14.85 10.32
C ASP A 728 -27.65 13.67 11.29
N LYS A 729 -26.95 12.57 10.97
CA LYS A 729 -26.79 11.37 11.82
C LYS A 729 -28.08 10.57 12.02
N ASP A 730 -28.97 10.60 11.06
CA ASP A 730 -30.21 9.81 11.10
C ASP A 730 -29.98 8.33 10.67
N GLY A 731 -28.78 8.00 10.18
CA GLY A 731 -28.39 6.66 9.73
C GLY A 731 -28.58 6.43 8.23
N VAL A 732 -29.10 7.41 7.50
CA VAL A 732 -29.33 7.36 6.05
C VAL A 732 -28.47 8.43 5.37
N TYR A 733 -27.96 8.16 4.17
CA TYR A 733 -27.21 9.18 3.43
C TYR A 733 -28.13 10.25 2.87
N GLU A 734 -27.68 11.50 2.87
CA GLU A 734 -28.28 12.52 2.02
C GLU A 734 -28.26 12.01 0.56
N HIS A 735 -29.35 12.15 -0.16
CA HIS A 735 -29.54 11.62 -1.51
C HIS A 735 -29.46 10.08 -1.61
N ASN A 736 -29.89 9.35 -0.58
CA ASN A 736 -29.83 7.89 -0.50
C ASN A 736 -30.42 7.19 -1.73
N ASP A 737 -31.56 7.67 -2.22
CA ASP A 737 -32.25 7.14 -3.39
C ASP A 737 -31.42 7.28 -4.69
N ALA A 738 -30.67 8.36 -4.87
CA ALA A 738 -29.79 8.55 -5.99
C ALA A 738 -28.57 7.58 -5.91
N ILE A 739 -28.05 7.38 -4.69
CA ILE A 739 -26.95 6.45 -4.43
C ILE A 739 -27.39 4.99 -4.72
N GLU A 740 -28.60 4.60 -4.29
CA GLU A 740 -29.17 3.28 -4.59
C GLU A 740 -29.31 3.05 -6.09
N ILE A 741 -29.83 4.05 -6.81
CA ILE A 741 -29.93 4.00 -8.29
C ILE A 741 -28.54 3.81 -8.90
N MET A 742 -27.54 4.60 -8.49
CA MET A 742 -26.20 4.54 -9.05
C MET A 742 -25.52 3.21 -8.80
N ASP A 743 -25.63 2.67 -7.59
CA ASP A 743 -25.01 1.40 -7.22
C ASP A 743 -25.63 0.21 -7.97
N ALA A 744 -26.95 0.22 -8.18
CA ALA A 744 -27.64 -0.78 -9.01
C ALA A 744 -27.33 -0.62 -10.50
N TRP A 745 -27.18 0.62 -10.98
CA TRP A 745 -26.98 0.94 -12.39
C TRP A 745 -25.58 0.67 -12.87
N TRP A 746 -24.55 1.03 -12.14
CA TRP A 746 -23.16 1.00 -12.59
C TRP A 746 -22.73 -0.34 -13.22
N PRO A 747 -22.90 -1.52 -12.59
CA PRO A 747 -22.51 -2.77 -13.20
C PRO A 747 -23.36 -3.14 -14.45
N LYS A 748 -24.64 -2.77 -14.47
CA LYS A 748 -25.52 -3.01 -15.62
C LYS A 748 -25.16 -2.11 -16.79
N LEU A 749 -24.86 -0.85 -16.53
CA LEU A 749 -24.39 0.13 -17.50
C LEU A 749 -23.12 -0.35 -18.20
N LEU A 750 -22.11 -0.73 -17.47
CA LEU A 750 -20.85 -1.21 -18.05
C LEU A 750 -21.04 -2.50 -18.85
N THR A 751 -21.87 -3.40 -18.36
CA THR A 751 -22.22 -4.62 -19.11
C THR A 751 -22.92 -4.27 -20.41
N ALA A 752 -23.92 -3.39 -20.39
CA ALA A 752 -24.65 -2.97 -21.59
C ALA A 752 -23.73 -2.19 -22.58
N GLN A 753 -22.79 -1.40 -22.07
CA GLN A 753 -21.89 -0.61 -22.87
C GLN A 753 -20.82 -1.47 -23.59
N PHE A 754 -20.20 -2.41 -22.92
CA PHE A 754 -19.00 -3.10 -23.40
C PHE A 754 -19.22 -4.56 -23.83
N GLN A 755 -20.09 -5.32 -23.14
CA GLN A 755 -20.22 -6.76 -23.39
C GLN A 755 -20.78 -7.13 -24.78
N PRO A 756 -21.68 -6.34 -25.40
CA PRO A 756 -22.16 -6.69 -26.75
C PRO A 756 -21.05 -6.81 -27.80
N ALA A 757 -20.02 -5.93 -27.70
CA ALA A 757 -18.89 -5.95 -28.60
C ALA A 757 -17.78 -6.91 -28.16
N LEU A 758 -17.42 -6.87 -26.87
CA LEU A 758 -16.28 -7.64 -26.33
C LEU A 758 -16.58 -9.12 -26.08
N GLY A 759 -17.83 -9.47 -25.75
CA GLY A 759 -18.21 -10.76 -25.23
C GLY A 759 -17.96 -10.88 -23.71
N GLU A 760 -18.70 -11.77 -23.07
CA GLU A 760 -18.64 -11.96 -21.61
C GLU A 760 -17.27 -12.48 -21.15
N ASP A 761 -16.69 -13.40 -21.89
CA ASP A 761 -15.37 -13.97 -21.64
C ASP A 761 -14.27 -12.91 -21.57
N VAL A 762 -14.18 -12.04 -22.57
CA VAL A 762 -13.17 -10.96 -22.62
C VAL A 762 -13.43 -9.92 -21.53
N VAL A 763 -14.70 -9.55 -21.29
CA VAL A 763 -15.03 -8.63 -20.18
C VAL A 763 -14.59 -9.21 -18.83
N ASN A 764 -14.81 -10.51 -18.57
CA ASN A 764 -14.40 -11.14 -17.34
C ASN A 764 -12.87 -11.25 -17.22
N GLU A 765 -12.15 -11.49 -18.32
CA GLU A 765 -10.69 -11.46 -18.31
C GLU A 765 -10.13 -10.06 -18.00
N ILE A 766 -10.68 -9.00 -18.60
CA ILE A 766 -10.28 -7.62 -18.29
C ILE A 766 -10.62 -7.28 -16.83
N ARG A 767 -11.78 -7.74 -16.32
CA ARG A 767 -12.17 -7.57 -14.92
C ARG A 767 -11.23 -8.25 -13.94
N SER A 768 -10.46 -9.25 -14.34
CA SER A 768 -9.42 -9.85 -13.50
C SER A 768 -8.22 -8.92 -13.30
N MET A 769 -8.01 -7.95 -14.21
CA MET A 769 -6.97 -6.92 -14.10
C MET A 769 -7.48 -5.68 -13.37
N ILE A 770 -8.68 -5.25 -13.67
CA ILE A 770 -9.36 -4.12 -13.06
C ILE A 770 -10.87 -4.40 -13.03
N ASN A 771 -11.48 -4.43 -11.87
CA ASN A 771 -12.92 -4.67 -11.76
C ASN A 771 -13.72 -3.40 -12.12
N PHE A 772 -15.04 -3.49 -12.17
CA PHE A 772 -15.89 -2.36 -12.56
C PHE A 772 -15.81 -1.16 -11.62
N GLY A 773 -15.29 -1.31 -10.41
CA GLY A 773 -15.30 -0.24 -9.41
C GLY A 773 -16.67 0.03 -8.83
N ALA A 774 -17.56 -0.98 -8.82
CA ALA A 774 -18.79 -0.91 -8.04
C ALA A 774 -18.44 -0.91 -6.53
N VAL A 775 -19.32 -0.32 -5.73
CA VAL A 775 -19.19 -0.39 -4.26
C VAL A 775 -19.34 -1.84 -3.84
N THR A 776 -18.25 -2.44 -3.46
CA THR A 776 -18.17 -3.88 -3.17
C THR A 776 -18.35 -4.19 -1.70
N ALA A 777 -18.60 -5.47 -1.41
CA ALA A 777 -18.81 -6.00 -0.07
C ALA A 777 -17.54 -6.11 0.80
N ASN A 778 -16.47 -5.38 0.52
CA ASN A 778 -15.31 -5.39 1.40
C ASN A 778 -15.32 -4.21 2.38
N PRO A 779 -15.95 -4.36 3.55
CA PRO A 779 -16.11 -3.27 4.52
C PRO A 779 -14.81 -2.88 5.23
N SER A 780 -13.71 -3.62 5.03
CA SER A 780 -12.42 -3.33 5.65
C SER A 780 -11.40 -2.73 4.69
N ALA A 781 -11.77 -2.50 3.43
CA ALA A 781 -10.93 -1.86 2.43
C ALA A 781 -11.54 -0.54 1.92
N PRO A 782 -10.72 0.42 1.50
CA PRO A 782 -11.19 1.66 0.90
C PRO A 782 -12.00 1.40 -0.38
N GLN A 783 -13.03 2.21 -0.57
CA GLN A 783 -13.87 2.17 -1.77
C GLN A 783 -13.27 3.07 -2.87
N PHE A 784 -13.63 2.81 -4.14
CA PHE A 784 -13.23 3.63 -5.30
C PHE A 784 -11.72 3.80 -5.50
N SER A 785 -10.94 2.73 -5.29
CA SER A 785 -9.52 2.77 -5.63
C SER A 785 -9.30 2.76 -7.15
N ASP A 786 -9.89 1.81 -7.85
CA ASP A 786 -9.81 1.60 -9.29
C ASP A 786 -11.20 1.22 -9.86
N GLY A 787 -11.41 1.42 -11.18
CA GLY A 787 -12.65 1.04 -11.83
C GLY A 787 -12.71 1.45 -13.30
N TRP A 788 -13.80 1.06 -13.97
CA TRP A 788 -14.01 1.32 -15.40
C TRP A 788 -14.57 2.73 -15.70
N TRP A 789 -14.56 3.65 -14.75
CA TRP A 789 -15.07 5.01 -14.96
C TRP A 789 -14.38 5.74 -16.11
N THR A 790 -13.05 5.66 -16.19
CA THR A 790 -12.31 6.24 -17.32
C THR A 790 -12.69 5.59 -18.65
N TYR A 791 -12.83 4.27 -18.69
CA TYR A 791 -13.18 3.56 -19.92
C TYR A 791 -14.59 3.95 -20.40
N SER A 792 -15.57 3.98 -19.50
CA SER A 792 -16.90 4.43 -19.82
C SER A 792 -16.92 5.87 -20.31
N LEU A 793 -16.21 6.77 -19.60
CA LEU A 793 -16.13 8.18 -19.96
C LEU A 793 -15.52 8.39 -21.35
N GLN A 794 -14.38 7.75 -21.66
CA GLN A 794 -13.70 7.87 -22.94
C GLN A 794 -14.55 7.32 -24.10
N ASP A 795 -15.26 6.22 -23.90
CA ASP A 795 -16.16 5.66 -24.89
C ASP A 795 -17.35 6.60 -25.18
N LEU A 796 -17.98 7.15 -24.14
CA LEU A 796 -19.07 8.11 -24.27
C LEU A 796 -18.62 9.42 -24.93
N GLN A 797 -17.44 9.94 -24.59
CA GLN A 797 -16.87 11.11 -25.24
C GLN A 797 -16.64 10.87 -26.75
N ARG A 798 -16.20 9.65 -27.11
CA ARG A 798 -16.05 9.25 -28.51
C ARG A 798 -17.39 9.20 -29.23
N VAL A 799 -18.43 8.62 -28.63
CA VAL A 799 -19.78 8.59 -29.17
C VAL A 799 -20.33 10.01 -29.37
N LEU A 800 -20.19 10.87 -28.37
CA LEU A 800 -20.70 12.25 -28.40
C LEU A 800 -19.98 13.12 -29.43
N SER A 801 -18.66 13.04 -29.52
CA SER A 801 -17.88 13.85 -30.43
C SER A 801 -17.81 13.29 -31.86
N GLY A 802 -17.99 11.97 -32.03
CA GLY A 802 -17.71 11.25 -33.27
C GLY A 802 -16.23 11.20 -33.63
N GLN A 803 -15.35 11.58 -32.70
CA GLN A 803 -13.90 11.68 -32.89
C GLN A 803 -13.11 10.74 -31.96
N PRO A 804 -11.91 10.29 -32.36
CA PRO A 804 -11.02 9.55 -31.47
C PRO A 804 -10.68 10.38 -30.21
N VAL A 805 -10.73 9.73 -29.04
CA VAL A 805 -10.29 10.31 -27.76
C VAL A 805 -8.83 9.94 -27.54
N PRO A 806 -7.93 10.90 -27.24
CA PRO A 806 -6.55 10.60 -26.94
C PRO A 806 -6.42 9.60 -25.78
N GLY A 807 -5.65 8.53 -25.97
CA GLY A 807 -5.53 7.46 -24.97
C GLY A 807 -6.72 6.50 -24.87
N GLY A 808 -7.81 6.76 -25.60
CA GLY A 808 -9.02 5.97 -25.61
C GLY A 808 -9.03 4.81 -26.61
N PHE A 809 -10.20 4.28 -26.90
CA PHE A 809 -10.39 3.11 -27.74
C PHE A 809 -10.38 3.46 -29.25
N PRO A 810 -9.96 2.49 -30.12
CA PRO A 810 -10.00 2.67 -31.57
C PRO A 810 -11.43 2.61 -32.14
N ILE A 811 -12.36 2.04 -31.40
CA ILE A 811 -13.78 1.91 -31.72
C ILE A 811 -14.62 2.50 -30.61
N ALA A 812 -15.88 2.80 -30.89
CA ALA A 812 -16.89 3.08 -29.86
C ALA A 812 -17.66 1.79 -29.53
N PHE A 813 -17.95 1.57 -28.27
CA PHE A 813 -18.67 0.39 -27.78
C PHE A 813 -20.16 0.70 -27.60
N CYS A 814 -20.50 1.80 -26.91
CA CYS A 814 -21.88 2.17 -26.64
C CYS A 814 -22.65 2.40 -27.94
N GLY A 815 -23.73 1.63 -28.13
CA GLY A 815 -24.57 1.73 -29.32
C GLY A 815 -23.82 1.55 -30.66
N ASN A 816 -22.69 0.83 -30.66
CA ASN A 816 -21.78 0.70 -31.81
C ASN A 816 -21.33 2.07 -32.39
N GLY A 817 -21.26 3.11 -31.56
CA GLY A 817 -20.86 4.46 -31.95
C GLY A 817 -22.02 5.38 -32.41
N GLU A 818 -23.23 4.84 -32.51
CA GLU A 818 -24.42 5.61 -32.88
C GLU A 818 -25.05 6.26 -31.66
N LYS A 819 -25.19 7.60 -31.66
CA LYS A 819 -25.65 8.40 -30.51
C LYS A 819 -27.03 7.96 -29.98
N VAL A 820 -27.99 7.77 -30.88
CA VAL A 820 -29.37 7.36 -30.51
C VAL A 820 -29.34 5.95 -29.92
N ALA A 821 -28.63 5.03 -30.55
CA ALA A 821 -28.52 3.67 -30.06
C ALA A 821 -27.79 3.60 -28.69
N CYS A 822 -26.79 4.43 -28.50
CA CYS A 822 -26.12 4.56 -27.20
C CYS A 822 -27.08 5.12 -26.14
N ALA A 823 -27.80 6.19 -26.42
CA ALA A 823 -28.82 6.76 -25.53
C ALA A 823 -29.85 5.72 -25.08
N VAL A 824 -30.41 4.93 -26.03
CA VAL A 824 -31.33 3.83 -25.75
C VAL A 824 -30.69 2.78 -24.85
N THR A 825 -29.46 2.35 -25.16
CA THR A 825 -28.70 1.37 -24.35
C THR A 825 -28.53 1.84 -22.92
N LEU A 826 -28.19 3.11 -22.71
CA LEU A 826 -28.02 3.71 -21.39
C LEU A 826 -29.35 3.79 -20.63
N GLN A 827 -30.40 4.25 -21.27
CA GLN A 827 -31.75 4.35 -20.69
C GLN A 827 -32.32 2.98 -20.31
N ASP A 828 -32.15 1.95 -21.16
CA ASP A 828 -32.64 0.59 -20.89
C ASP A 828 -31.85 -0.05 -19.74
N SER A 829 -30.51 0.19 -19.65
CA SER A 829 -29.71 -0.25 -18.51
C SER A 829 -30.12 0.41 -17.20
N LEU A 830 -30.51 1.69 -17.24
CA LEU A 830 -31.08 2.41 -16.09
C LEU A 830 -32.42 1.85 -15.66
N LYS A 831 -33.36 1.61 -16.60
CA LYS A 831 -34.64 0.94 -16.30
C LYS A 831 -34.43 -0.41 -15.63
N ALA A 832 -33.49 -1.22 -16.15
CA ALA A 832 -33.17 -2.49 -15.56
C ALA A 832 -32.55 -2.35 -14.14
N ALA A 833 -31.91 -1.24 -13.85
CA ALA A 833 -31.40 -0.93 -12.51
C ALA A 833 -32.53 -0.51 -11.54
N LEU A 834 -33.49 0.25 -12.02
CA LEU A 834 -34.66 0.68 -11.21
C LEU A 834 -35.55 -0.48 -10.74
N ALA A 835 -35.44 -1.64 -11.36
CA ALA A 835 -36.10 -2.86 -10.93
C ALA A 835 -35.39 -3.63 -9.82
N VAL A 836 -34.14 -3.21 -9.48
CA VAL A 836 -33.34 -3.86 -8.44
C VAL A 836 -33.69 -3.27 -7.07
N THR A 837 -33.98 -4.15 -6.11
CA THR A 837 -34.33 -3.70 -4.76
C THR A 837 -33.05 -3.45 -3.92
N PRO A 838 -33.14 -2.57 -2.90
CA PRO A 838 -32.02 -2.39 -1.96
C PRO A 838 -31.56 -3.72 -1.31
N ALA A 839 -32.49 -4.62 -1.01
CA ALA A 839 -32.16 -5.95 -0.47
C ALA A 839 -31.30 -6.79 -1.42
N GLN A 840 -31.50 -6.67 -2.72
CA GLN A 840 -30.69 -7.35 -3.73
C GLN A 840 -29.28 -6.75 -3.86
N THR A 841 -29.14 -5.45 -3.61
CA THR A 841 -27.86 -4.74 -3.71
C THR A 841 -27.06 -4.82 -2.41
N TYR A 842 -27.73 -4.66 -1.24
CA TYR A 842 -27.08 -4.46 0.07
C TYR A 842 -27.45 -5.53 1.12
N GLY A 843 -28.44 -6.38 0.86
CA GLY A 843 -29.01 -7.32 1.84
C GLY A 843 -28.12 -8.52 2.17
N PHE A 844 -26.82 -8.29 2.40
CA PHE A 844 -25.83 -9.33 2.70
C PHE A 844 -25.08 -9.05 3.99
N GLY A 845 -24.55 -10.08 4.63
CA GLY A 845 -23.69 -9.95 5.82
C GLY A 845 -24.34 -9.17 6.95
N ALA A 846 -23.71 -8.11 7.40
CA ALA A 846 -24.22 -7.28 8.52
C ALA A 846 -25.42 -6.39 8.13
N CYS A 847 -25.79 -6.30 6.85
CA CYS A 847 -26.85 -5.42 6.34
C CYS A 847 -28.12 -6.17 5.89
N VAL A 848 -28.28 -7.44 6.26
CA VAL A 848 -29.49 -8.22 5.96
C VAL A 848 -30.76 -7.57 6.54
N SER A 849 -30.66 -7.03 7.76
CA SER A 849 -31.78 -6.36 8.44
C SER A 849 -31.93 -4.88 8.09
N ASP A 850 -30.92 -4.28 7.48
CA ASP A 850 -30.84 -2.85 7.14
C ASP A 850 -30.16 -2.70 5.76
N PRO A 851 -30.82 -3.11 4.65
CA PRO A 851 -30.23 -3.17 3.33
C PRO A 851 -30.19 -1.79 2.66
N GLN A 852 -29.22 -0.95 3.04
CA GLN A 852 -29.05 0.40 2.53
C GLN A 852 -27.56 0.78 2.35
N PRO A 853 -27.25 1.81 1.54
CA PRO A 853 -25.88 2.26 1.29
C PRO A 853 -25.09 2.60 2.54
N SER A 854 -25.70 3.30 3.50
CA SER A 854 -25.02 3.71 4.75
C SER A 854 -24.60 2.52 5.61
N CYS A 855 -25.40 1.45 5.65
CA CYS A 855 -25.01 0.19 6.30
C CYS A 855 -23.88 -0.49 5.51
N TRP A 856 -24.05 -0.61 4.20
CA TRP A 856 -23.13 -1.33 3.32
C TRP A 856 -21.73 -0.73 3.28
N ASN A 857 -21.64 0.59 3.23
CA ASN A 857 -20.38 1.31 3.12
C ASN A 857 -19.61 1.47 4.45
N LYS A 858 -20.22 1.17 5.60
CA LYS A 858 -19.50 1.26 6.88
C LYS A 858 -18.16 0.52 6.81
N ASN A 859 -17.08 1.22 7.13
CA ASN A 859 -15.77 0.62 7.27
C ASN A 859 -15.74 -0.22 8.55
N ARG A 860 -15.84 -1.53 8.43
CA ARG A 860 -15.84 -2.46 9.57
C ARG A 860 -14.43 -2.96 9.83
N ALA A 861 -13.94 -2.79 11.06
CA ALA A 861 -12.65 -3.33 11.43
C ALA A 861 -12.69 -4.86 11.39
N ARG A 862 -11.77 -5.46 10.63
CA ARG A 862 -11.60 -6.91 10.60
C ARG A 862 -10.86 -7.34 11.86
N VAL A 863 -11.55 -8.08 12.72
CA VAL A 863 -10.97 -8.59 13.97
C VAL A 863 -9.99 -9.72 13.64
N THR A 864 -8.77 -9.60 14.11
CA THR A 864 -7.68 -10.52 13.85
C THR A 864 -7.10 -11.12 15.12
N ALA A 865 -7.39 -10.50 16.25
CA ALA A 865 -6.97 -10.94 17.57
C ALA A 865 -7.71 -10.14 18.66
N GLY A 866 -7.83 -10.68 19.84
CA GLY A 866 -8.24 -9.97 21.04
C GLY A 866 -9.74 -9.82 21.28
N VAL A 867 -10.12 -8.66 21.79
CA VAL A 867 -11.51 -8.31 22.11
C VAL A 867 -12.31 -8.20 20.82
N THR A 868 -13.44 -8.88 20.75
CA THR A 868 -14.06 -9.34 19.51
C THR A 868 -15.26 -8.57 19.04
N GLU A 869 -15.44 -7.32 19.39
CA GLU A 869 -16.50 -6.52 18.79
C GLU A 869 -15.94 -5.72 17.62
N PRO A 870 -16.32 -6.04 16.37
CA PRO A 870 -15.90 -5.24 15.23
C PRO A 870 -16.54 -3.86 15.32
N ARG A 871 -15.73 -2.81 15.45
CA ARG A 871 -16.22 -1.44 15.28
C ARG A 871 -16.45 -1.13 13.82
N ALA A 872 -17.58 -0.47 13.56
CA ALA A 872 -17.87 0.14 12.29
C ALA A 872 -17.62 1.64 12.38
N TYR A 873 -17.02 2.19 11.32
CA TYR A 873 -16.78 3.61 11.15
C TYR A 873 -17.64 4.13 10.00
N PRO A 874 -18.10 5.37 10.02
CA PRO A 874 -18.74 5.98 8.85
C PRO A 874 -17.85 5.85 7.61
N PHE A 875 -18.45 5.75 6.44
CA PHE A 875 -17.70 5.64 5.19
C PHE A 875 -16.76 6.82 4.99
N GLN A 876 -15.51 6.52 4.81
CA GLN A 876 -14.46 7.50 4.53
C GLN A 876 -13.34 6.80 3.76
N ASN A 877 -13.11 7.23 2.53
CA ASN A 877 -12.00 6.76 1.71
C ASN A 877 -10.75 7.60 1.98
N ARG A 878 -10.11 7.42 3.12
CA ARG A 878 -8.96 8.21 3.58
C ARG A 878 -7.97 7.39 4.41
N PRO A 879 -6.78 7.94 4.71
CA PRO A 879 -5.77 7.27 5.53
C PRO A 879 -6.28 6.79 6.89
N THR A 880 -5.89 5.57 7.26
CA THR A 880 -6.13 5.01 8.60
C THR A 880 -5.15 5.56 9.64
N PHE A 881 -3.96 5.98 9.22
CA PHE A 881 -3.05 6.85 9.96
C PHE A 881 -2.83 8.13 9.17
N GLN A 882 -2.99 9.29 9.79
CA GLN A 882 -2.89 10.57 9.10
C GLN A 882 -2.13 11.57 9.97
N GLN A 883 -1.29 12.39 9.35
CA GLN A 883 -0.68 13.55 9.98
C GLN A 883 -1.03 14.81 9.20
N ALA A 884 -1.59 15.80 9.91
CA ALA A 884 -1.72 17.16 9.41
C ALA A 884 -0.52 17.96 9.92
N VAL A 885 0.24 18.58 9.04
CA VAL A 885 1.54 19.12 9.40
C VAL A 885 1.88 20.43 8.68
N SER A 886 2.44 21.37 9.46
CA SER A 886 3.10 22.57 8.97
C SER A 886 4.29 22.86 9.89
N VAL A 887 5.46 22.33 9.53
CA VAL A 887 6.65 22.31 10.40
C VAL A 887 7.10 23.74 10.73
N GLU A 888 7.14 24.08 12.00
CA GLU A 888 7.75 25.29 12.50
C GLU A 888 9.25 25.09 12.75
N LYS A 889 10.03 26.17 12.55
CA LYS A 889 11.42 26.15 12.94
C LYS A 889 11.52 25.94 14.46
N ASP A 890 12.40 25.04 14.87
CA ASP A 890 12.65 24.78 16.28
C ASP A 890 12.79 26.09 17.06
N LEU A 891 11.87 26.38 17.94
CA LEU A 891 12.00 27.46 18.89
C LEU A 891 12.99 26.97 19.95
N LYS A 892 14.25 27.42 19.83
CA LYS A 892 15.29 27.17 20.82
C LYS A 892 14.88 27.58 22.23
#